data_841fe01e60101896d20b7526ff24cce5
#
_entry.id   841fe01e60101896d20b7526ff24cce5
#
_cell.length_a   1.000
_cell.length_b   1.000
_cell.length_c   1.000
_cell.angle_alpha   90.00
_cell.angle_beta   90.00
_cell.angle_gamma   90.00
#
_symmetry.space_group_name_H-M   'P 1'
#
loop_
_entity.id
_entity.type
_entity.pdbx_description
1 polymer ?
#
loop_
_entity_poly.entity_id
_entity_poly.type
_entity_poly.pdbx_seq_one_letter_code
_entity_poly.pdbx_strand_id
1 'polypeptide(L)'
;MGIIEEMEDMDAFEKNYSIKHIMYAKNAIPVDNSHQEYLDFQFHSRYLLNPNDQFSSVNVNVDYQKGLIEIYLPNGTVVDRPFKLYEALCCNGDAMKAKNWRTDTLLRNAKIVEQQQAATVQNLPQMSNVPANSPMGTVVQNPVIQPSLVDFFNQSYASKAQQALPRNTDISQYVYYPSPKKDINLILDSKKKKRKIDLQLCMVGPKFFAWDLAHDISAKTDVPFGSVLMVILGAFSGYSSKFWNCAYQHKGVSPISLYVCIEQPSGSKKTMILNMLLSPLNEMLQKQMDILSEKITQHNAKTNILEIEKRKSVDKYEKAEIRAEIHKIKIELEGLEDRLKVIKGLTPVTNATPEALEKVLCETNGHFFAASSEKGLLNSLLGMTYSKKHQNHDMLLNGRDGGIVNVERVGRRAYFGPVVGSILEFAQEDTITKIIDAGNNSGLAERFCFVSEPDNVGNRDHSKNDQFDELLVQIYLKRVEFFNRLIEVKDLSIHSDALNHKKRINLKLSKKAWQHIYQFQNELEHQLTENGELSHPLFRGMVGKIRLQVMSIACNLYLLDLDHPPLTQDDPLTSVPDEYVSTATQMFKSIIYHNLDFLQTYGVISDNDQIATAYEYFVGREDKWFSMQQLKKALSQVNPFKLLKDPRLGVENAILFLADNDILLKNYDRTGFKLNPSKYSPI
;
A
#
# COMPACT_ATOMS: atom_id res chain seq x y z
N MET A 1 -37.65 18.67 0.48
CA MET A 1 -36.86 17.49 0.01
C MET A 1 -36.20 17.78 -1.34
N GLY A 2 -36.88 18.16 -2.41
CA GLY A 2 -36.24 18.33 -3.73
C GLY A 2 -35.09 19.34 -3.83
N ILE A 3 -35.14 20.45 -3.07
CA ILE A 3 -34.10 21.50 -3.11
C ILE A 3 -32.80 21.03 -2.40
N ILE A 4 -32.92 20.27 -1.31
CA ILE A 4 -31.76 19.74 -0.57
C ILE A 4 -31.04 18.66 -1.40
N GLU A 5 -31.76 17.76 -2.03
CA GLU A 5 -31.20 16.75 -2.94
C GLU A 5 -30.51 17.39 -4.16
N GLU A 6 -31.05 18.50 -4.66
CA GLU A 6 -30.46 19.24 -5.79
C GLU A 6 -29.15 19.93 -5.38
N MET A 7 -29.06 20.49 -4.17
CA MET A 7 -27.82 21.07 -3.64
C MET A 7 -26.75 20.01 -3.36
N GLU A 8 -27.12 18.86 -2.81
CA GLU A 8 -26.19 17.75 -2.57
C GLU A 8 -25.61 17.18 -3.87
N ASP A 9 -26.40 17.09 -4.93
CA ASP A 9 -25.93 16.65 -6.25
C ASP A 9 -25.01 17.69 -6.91
N MET A 10 -25.27 18.98 -6.73
CA MET A 10 -24.42 20.07 -7.22
C MET A 10 -23.06 20.08 -6.50
N ASP A 11 -23.05 19.97 -5.18
CA ASP A 11 -21.83 19.92 -4.37
C ASP A 11 -20.98 18.65 -4.66
N ALA A 12 -21.64 17.52 -4.90
CA ALA A 12 -20.97 16.28 -5.31
C ALA A 12 -20.36 16.37 -6.71
N PHE A 13 -21.00 17.08 -7.63
CA PHE A 13 -20.44 17.37 -8.95
C PHE A 13 -19.20 18.25 -8.86
N GLU A 14 -19.25 19.34 -8.11
CA GLU A 14 -18.17 20.32 -7.98
C GLU A 14 -16.93 19.76 -7.30
N LYS A 15 -17.07 18.77 -6.41
CA LYS A 15 -15.95 18.00 -5.85
C LYS A 15 -15.19 17.16 -6.90
N ASN A 16 -15.85 16.81 -7.99
CA ASN A 16 -15.30 15.95 -9.03
C ASN A 16 -14.91 16.69 -10.30
N TYR A 17 -15.57 17.81 -10.61
CA TYR A 17 -15.40 18.49 -11.89
C TYR A 17 -15.30 20.02 -11.73
N SER A 18 -14.29 20.59 -12.37
CA SER A 18 -14.06 22.04 -12.43
C SER A 18 -14.61 22.64 -13.74
N ILE A 19 -14.61 23.98 -13.80
CA ILE A 19 -14.93 24.72 -15.03
C ILE A 19 -14.08 24.24 -16.22
N LYS A 20 -12.79 23.96 -16.00
CA LYS A 20 -11.88 23.44 -17.04
C LYS A 20 -12.37 22.11 -17.62
N HIS A 21 -12.84 21.19 -16.81
CA HIS A 21 -13.38 19.91 -17.28
C HIS A 21 -14.56 20.11 -18.23
N ILE A 22 -15.45 21.05 -17.92
CA ILE A 22 -16.63 21.36 -18.75
C ILE A 22 -16.18 21.99 -20.07
N MET A 23 -15.19 22.89 -20.04
CA MET A 23 -14.62 23.49 -21.23
C MET A 23 -13.94 22.44 -22.13
N TYR A 24 -13.17 21.52 -21.55
CA TYR A 24 -12.56 20.41 -22.30
C TYR A 24 -13.62 19.46 -22.90
N ALA A 25 -14.69 19.17 -22.18
CA ALA A 25 -15.82 18.38 -22.72
C ALA A 25 -16.48 19.04 -23.93
N LYS A 26 -16.39 20.37 -24.05
CA LYS A 26 -16.89 21.16 -25.18
C LYS A 26 -15.83 21.47 -26.23
N ASN A 27 -14.61 20.96 -26.10
CA ASN A 27 -13.46 21.29 -26.93
C ASN A 27 -13.22 22.81 -27.04
N ALA A 28 -13.52 23.57 -26.00
CA ALA A 28 -13.33 25.01 -25.94
C ALA A 28 -11.85 25.36 -25.83
N ILE A 29 -11.39 26.35 -26.57
CA ILE A 29 -9.98 26.78 -26.60
C ILE A 29 -9.78 27.99 -25.69
N PRO A 30 -8.83 27.97 -24.74
CA PRO A 30 -8.50 29.17 -23.97
C PRO A 30 -7.86 30.23 -24.88
N VAL A 31 -8.34 31.48 -24.77
CA VAL A 31 -7.89 32.59 -25.62
C VAL A 31 -6.55 33.16 -25.19
N ASP A 32 -6.26 33.07 -23.88
CA ASP A 32 -5.01 33.54 -23.28
C ASP A 32 -4.35 32.47 -22.44
N ASN A 33 -3.03 32.31 -22.57
CA ASN A 33 -2.19 31.53 -21.67
C ASN A 33 -1.96 32.22 -20.32
N SER A 34 -2.68 33.31 -20.03
CA SER A 34 -2.58 34.07 -18.81
C SER A 34 -3.40 33.42 -17.70
N HIS A 35 -2.89 32.33 -17.12
CA HIS A 35 -3.15 32.02 -15.71
C HIS A 35 -2.37 33.01 -14.85
N GLN A 36 -2.72 34.30 -14.95
CA GLN A 36 -2.23 35.31 -14.02
C GLN A 36 -3.16 35.24 -12.79
N GLU A 37 -2.65 34.64 -11.70
CA GLU A 37 -3.11 34.97 -10.36
C GLU A 37 -2.73 36.46 -10.15
N TYR A 38 -3.70 37.33 -10.23
CA TYR A 38 -3.53 38.71 -9.82
C TYR A 38 -3.39 38.76 -8.28
N LEU A 39 -2.59 39.71 -7.79
CA LEU A 39 -2.28 39.94 -6.38
C LEU A 39 -3.51 40.11 -5.44
N ASP A 40 -4.73 40.16 -5.99
CA ASP A 40 -5.99 40.41 -5.28
C ASP A 40 -6.94 39.18 -5.23
N PHE A 41 -6.43 37.98 -5.43
CA PHE A 41 -7.27 36.76 -5.41
C PHE A 41 -8.43 36.74 -6.44
N GLN A 42 -8.31 37.47 -7.53
CA GLN A 42 -9.28 37.49 -8.63
C GLN A 42 -8.70 36.75 -9.83
N PHE A 43 -9.54 35.90 -10.44
CA PHE A 43 -9.17 35.10 -11.61
C PHE A 43 -10.11 35.40 -12.75
N HIS A 44 -9.53 35.72 -13.93
CA HIS A 44 -10.28 35.93 -15.16
C HIS A 44 -9.77 34.97 -16.22
N SER A 45 -10.67 34.26 -16.90
CA SER A 45 -10.33 33.44 -18.06
C SER A 45 -11.40 33.52 -19.14
N ARG A 46 -10.98 33.36 -20.38
CA ARG A 46 -11.86 33.38 -21.55
C ARG A 46 -11.64 32.12 -22.38
N TYR A 47 -12.71 31.49 -22.74
CA TYR A 47 -12.71 30.30 -23.59
C TYR A 47 -13.57 30.54 -24.86
N LEU A 48 -13.08 30.09 -26.01
CA LEU A 48 -13.87 30.08 -27.27
C LEU A 48 -14.49 28.69 -27.46
N LEU A 49 -15.80 28.62 -27.57
CA LEU A 49 -16.55 27.39 -27.91
C LEU A 49 -16.39 27.01 -29.37
N ASN A 50 -16.14 28.01 -30.24
CA ASN A 50 -15.83 27.84 -31.65
C ASN A 50 -14.63 28.73 -32.02
N PRO A 51 -13.49 28.15 -32.46
CA PRO A 51 -12.28 28.93 -32.81
C PRO A 51 -12.52 29.97 -33.93
N ASN A 52 -13.51 29.77 -34.77
CA ASN A 52 -13.82 30.63 -35.91
C ASN A 52 -14.86 31.71 -35.61
N ASP A 53 -15.35 31.76 -34.36
CA ASP A 53 -16.38 32.72 -33.97
C ASP A 53 -16.02 33.37 -32.61
N GLN A 54 -15.55 34.61 -32.69
CA GLN A 54 -15.18 35.42 -31.54
C GLN A 54 -16.36 35.74 -30.60
N PHE A 55 -17.59 35.63 -31.07
CA PHE A 55 -18.79 35.87 -30.27
C PHE A 55 -19.22 34.64 -29.46
N SER A 56 -18.69 33.46 -29.75
CA SER A 56 -18.95 32.22 -29.02
C SER A 56 -18.03 32.01 -27.81
N SER A 57 -17.82 33.07 -27.04
CA SER A 57 -16.91 33.02 -25.89
C SER A 57 -17.63 32.84 -24.55
N VAL A 58 -17.03 32.05 -23.67
CA VAL A 58 -17.37 31.94 -22.24
C VAL A 58 -16.33 32.72 -21.43
N ASN A 59 -16.76 33.71 -20.67
CA ASN A 59 -15.88 34.48 -19.79
C ASN A 59 -16.12 34.06 -18.34
N VAL A 60 -15.06 33.76 -17.62
CA VAL A 60 -15.09 33.27 -16.24
C VAL A 60 -14.42 34.30 -15.34
N ASN A 61 -15.13 34.79 -14.34
CA ASN A 61 -14.62 35.67 -13.30
C ASN A 61 -14.77 34.98 -11.94
N VAL A 62 -13.69 34.86 -11.19
CA VAL A 62 -13.70 34.28 -9.84
C VAL A 62 -13.04 35.28 -8.90
N ASP A 63 -13.73 35.60 -7.82
CA ASP A 63 -13.22 36.39 -6.70
C ASP A 63 -13.14 35.48 -5.47
N TYR A 64 -11.95 34.99 -5.14
CA TYR A 64 -11.74 34.07 -4.03
C TYR A 64 -11.96 34.72 -2.66
N GLN A 65 -11.82 36.05 -2.53
CA GLN A 65 -12.05 36.72 -1.26
C GLN A 65 -13.54 36.83 -0.94
N LYS A 66 -14.36 37.00 -1.97
CA LYS A 66 -15.82 37.10 -1.83
C LYS A 66 -16.53 35.77 -2.01
N GLY A 67 -15.82 34.71 -2.45
CA GLY A 67 -16.42 33.44 -2.80
C GLY A 67 -17.39 33.53 -4.00
N LEU A 68 -17.12 34.46 -4.92
CA LEU A 68 -18.02 34.79 -6.02
C LEU A 68 -17.49 34.18 -7.31
N ILE A 69 -18.35 33.45 -8.02
CA ILE A 69 -18.08 32.90 -9.36
C ILE A 69 -19.13 33.44 -10.31
N GLU A 70 -18.69 34.11 -11.37
CA GLU A 70 -19.57 34.59 -12.43
C GLU A 70 -19.08 34.08 -13.79
N ILE A 71 -19.90 33.30 -14.47
CA ILE A 71 -19.58 32.73 -15.76
C ILE A 71 -20.57 33.23 -16.79
N TYR A 72 -20.09 34.04 -17.70
CA TYR A 72 -20.88 34.69 -18.75
C TYR A 72 -20.89 33.81 -20.00
N LEU A 73 -22.07 33.35 -20.39
CA LEU A 73 -22.28 32.53 -21.57
C LEU A 73 -22.50 33.41 -22.83
N PRO A 74 -22.28 32.89 -24.06
CA PRO A 74 -22.47 33.65 -25.32
C PRO A 74 -23.87 34.20 -25.51
N ASN A 75 -24.88 33.60 -24.92
CA ASN A 75 -26.28 34.02 -24.97
C ASN A 75 -26.64 35.10 -23.95
N GLY A 76 -25.67 35.63 -23.21
CA GLY A 76 -25.88 36.63 -22.15
C GLY A 76 -26.33 36.07 -20.79
N THR A 77 -26.49 34.75 -20.66
CA THR A 77 -26.81 34.12 -19.36
C THR A 77 -25.58 34.11 -18.47
N VAL A 78 -25.75 34.43 -17.19
CA VAL A 78 -24.72 34.32 -16.18
C VAL A 78 -25.06 33.15 -15.27
N VAL A 79 -24.06 32.28 -15.02
CA VAL A 79 -24.15 31.16 -14.09
C VAL A 79 -23.06 31.28 -13.03
N ASP A 80 -23.37 30.82 -11.83
CA ASP A 80 -22.60 31.07 -10.61
C ASP A 80 -21.80 29.85 -10.13
N ARG A 81 -21.91 28.69 -10.80
CA ARG A 81 -21.24 27.47 -10.38
C ARG A 81 -21.02 26.47 -11.53
N PRO A 82 -20.02 25.57 -11.40
CA PRO A 82 -19.66 24.59 -12.43
C PRO A 82 -20.82 23.69 -12.87
N PHE A 83 -21.67 23.23 -11.95
CA PHE A 83 -22.80 22.36 -12.31
C PHE A 83 -23.80 23.06 -13.25
N LYS A 84 -24.11 24.32 -12.98
CA LYS A 84 -25.01 25.13 -13.85
C LYS A 84 -24.40 25.42 -15.21
N LEU A 85 -23.08 25.57 -15.27
CA LEU A 85 -22.35 25.66 -16.53
C LEU A 85 -22.47 24.37 -17.35
N TYR A 86 -22.30 23.19 -16.70
CA TYR A 86 -22.48 21.90 -17.34
C TYR A 86 -23.91 21.69 -17.86
N GLU A 87 -24.91 22.02 -17.04
CA GLU A 87 -26.32 21.99 -17.44
C GLU A 87 -26.57 22.83 -18.72
N ALA A 88 -26.08 24.07 -18.70
CA ALA A 88 -26.28 25.00 -19.81
C ALA A 88 -25.56 24.57 -21.12
N LEU A 89 -24.28 24.21 -21.01
CA LEU A 89 -23.44 23.93 -22.18
C LEU A 89 -23.52 22.48 -22.69
N CYS A 90 -23.53 21.51 -21.78
CA CYS A 90 -23.47 20.10 -22.13
C CYS A 90 -24.84 19.42 -22.19
N CYS A 91 -25.82 19.92 -21.46
CA CYS A 91 -27.17 19.38 -21.39
C CYS A 91 -28.22 20.25 -22.08
N ASN A 92 -27.83 21.37 -22.69
CA ASN A 92 -28.73 22.34 -23.36
C ASN A 92 -29.83 22.88 -22.42
N GLY A 93 -29.50 23.09 -21.16
CA GLY A 93 -30.42 23.57 -20.12
C GLY A 93 -31.39 22.51 -19.56
N ASP A 94 -31.20 21.25 -19.90
CA ASP A 94 -32.05 20.15 -19.42
C ASP A 94 -31.52 19.67 -18.04
N ALA A 95 -32.19 20.09 -16.95
CA ALA A 95 -31.84 19.75 -15.58
C ALA A 95 -31.93 18.24 -15.30
N MET A 96 -32.87 17.51 -15.92
CA MET A 96 -32.97 16.05 -15.70
C MET A 96 -31.80 15.32 -16.33
N LYS A 97 -31.33 15.79 -17.50
CA LYS A 97 -30.13 15.26 -18.15
C LYS A 97 -28.88 15.59 -17.33
N ALA A 98 -28.78 16.78 -16.73
CA ALA A 98 -27.66 17.19 -15.91
C ALA A 98 -27.51 16.30 -14.66
N LYS A 99 -28.59 15.84 -14.04
CA LYS A 99 -28.56 14.92 -12.89
C LYS A 99 -27.91 13.56 -13.21
N ASN A 100 -27.84 13.18 -14.47
CA ASN A 100 -27.15 11.96 -14.93
C ASN A 100 -25.64 12.15 -15.23
N TRP A 101 -25.03 13.20 -14.73
CA TRP A 101 -23.62 13.55 -14.98
C TRP A 101 -22.62 12.41 -14.66
N ARG A 102 -22.96 11.54 -13.71
CA ARG A 102 -22.13 10.38 -13.35
C ARG A 102 -21.94 9.37 -14.48
N THR A 103 -22.81 9.37 -15.48
CA THR A 103 -22.76 8.49 -16.67
C THR A 103 -22.15 9.18 -17.88
N ASP A 104 -21.87 10.50 -17.83
CA ASP A 104 -21.35 11.26 -18.94
C ASP A 104 -19.89 10.89 -19.26
N THR A 105 -19.70 10.25 -20.41
CA THR A 105 -18.39 9.79 -20.88
C THR A 105 -17.49 10.95 -21.32
N LEU A 106 -18.04 12.02 -21.92
CA LEU A 106 -17.28 13.17 -22.38
C LEU A 106 -16.68 13.92 -21.19
N LEU A 107 -17.47 14.09 -20.15
CA LEU A 107 -17.02 14.74 -18.91
C LEU A 107 -15.92 13.94 -18.20
N ARG A 108 -16.02 12.60 -18.15
CA ARG A 108 -14.96 11.74 -17.61
C ARG A 108 -13.66 11.85 -18.42
N ASN A 109 -13.77 11.87 -19.74
CA ASN A 109 -12.60 12.01 -20.61
C ASN A 109 -11.92 13.37 -20.41
N ALA A 110 -12.68 14.44 -20.22
CA ALA A 110 -12.14 15.77 -19.93
C ALA A 110 -11.31 15.80 -18.63
N LYS A 111 -11.75 15.07 -17.60
CA LYS A 111 -11.00 14.92 -16.35
C LYS A 111 -9.66 14.20 -16.54
N ILE A 112 -9.63 13.17 -17.40
CA ILE A 112 -8.39 12.45 -17.74
C ILE A 112 -7.41 13.38 -18.46
N VAL A 113 -7.90 14.21 -19.37
CA VAL A 113 -7.06 15.19 -20.09
C VAL A 113 -6.44 16.21 -19.12
N GLU A 114 -7.20 16.74 -18.16
CA GLU A 114 -6.67 17.68 -17.17
C GLU A 114 -5.59 17.03 -16.29
N GLN A 115 -5.81 15.79 -15.84
CA GLN A 115 -4.82 15.06 -15.04
C GLN A 115 -3.52 14.83 -15.81
N GLN A 116 -3.61 14.55 -17.11
CA GLN A 116 -2.45 14.38 -17.97
C GLN A 116 -1.69 15.71 -18.18
N GLN A 117 -2.40 16.81 -18.37
CA GLN A 117 -1.78 18.15 -18.50
C GLN A 117 -1.15 18.65 -17.21
N ALA A 118 -1.79 18.39 -16.04
CA ALA A 118 -1.23 18.75 -14.74
C ALA A 118 0.07 17.97 -14.45
N ALA A 119 0.15 16.70 -14.85
CA ALA A 119 1.36 15.89 -14.72
C ALA A 119 2.50 16.41 -15.62
N THR A 120 2.17 16.96 -16.78
CA THR A 120 3.15 17.53 -17.72
C THR A 120 3.72 18.88 -17.21
N VAL A 121 2.90 19.70 -16.54
CA VAL A 121 3.32 21.00 -16.00
C VAL A 121 4.21 20.85 -14.75
N GLN A 122 4.03 19.80 -13.95
CA GLN A 122 4.87 19.54 -12.77
C GLN A 122 6.29 19.07 -13.12
N ASN A 123 6.55 18.68 -14.37
CA ASN A 123 7.85 18.19 -14.84
C ASN A 123 8.69 19.24 -15.60
N LEU A 124 8.31 20.52 -15.59
CA LEU A 124 9.15 21.60 -16.14
C LEU A 124 10.19 22.04 -15.10
N PRO A 125 11.49 22.08 -15.45
CA PRO A 125 12.53 22.55 -14.53
C PRO A 125 12.32 24.04 -14.22
N GLN A 126 12.33 24.38 -12.94
CA GLN A 126 12.35 25.78 -12.49
C GLN A 126 13.62 26.46 -12.99
N MET A 127 13.47 27.37 -13.93
CA MET A 127 14.57 28.24 -14.35
C MET A 127 14.88 29.24 -13.22
N SER A 128 16.04 29.09 -12.61
CA SER A 128 16.63 30.03 -11.67
C SER A 128 17.02 31.31 -12.38
N ASN A 129 16.75 32.43 -11.73
CA ASN A 129 17.11 33.82 -12.03
C ASN A 129 18.37 34.02 -12.84
N VAL A 130 18.23 34.67 -14.00
CA VAL A 130 19.33 35.33 -14.72
C VAL A 130 19.04 36.85 -14.73
N PRO A 131 20.02 37.71 -14.41
CA PRO A 131 19.78 39.16 -14.30
C PRO A 131 19.64 39.83 -15.67
N ALA A 132 18.77 40.80 -15.73
CA ALA A 132 18.57 41.66 -16.87
C ALA A 132 19.81 42.56 -17.12
N ASN A 133 20.46 42.38 -18.29
CA ASN A 133 21.11 43.46 -19.05
C ASN A 133 21.74 42.90 -20.35
N SER A 134 21.17 43.28 -21.48
CA SER A 134 21.86 43.71 -22.72
C SER A 134 21.00 43.63 -23.97
N PRO A 135 21.34 44.33 -25.08
CA PRO A 135 20.33 45.06 -25.84
C PRO A 135 19.86 44.36 -27.14
N MET A 136 18.82 44.94 -27.68
CA MET A 136 18.18 44.71 -28.98
C MET A 136 19.05 44.15 -30.11
N GLY A 137 18.50 43.21 -30.80
CA GLY A 137 18.74 42.99 -32.20
C GLY A 137 18.78 41.52 -32.62
N THR A 138 17.68 40.95 -33.04
CA THR A 138 17.53 40.25 -34.34
C THR A 138 16.22 39.44 -34.34
N VAL A 139 15.51 39.54 -35.42
CA VAL A 139 14.27 38.85 -35.75
C VAL A 139 14.51 37.35 -35.66
N VAL A 140 13.85 36.68 -34.71
CA VAL A 140 13.78 35.23 -34.63
C VAL A 140 12.43 34.79 -35.18
N GLN A 141 12.49 33.98 -36.20
CA GLN A 141 11.33 33.29 -36.80
C GLN A 141 10.56 32.52 -35.74
N ASN A 142 9.22 32.55 -35.87
CA ASN A 142 8.29 31.82 -35.03
C ASN A 142 8.65 30.34 -34.88
N PRO A 143 8.64 29.78 -33.67
CA PRO A 143 8.73 28.34 -33.50
C PRO A 143 7.48 27.67 -34.03
N VAL A 144 7.68 26.64 -34.83
CA VAL A 144 6.66 25.75 -35.36
C VAL A 144 5.86 25.17 -34.17
N ILE A 145 4.59 25.48 -34.12
CA ILE A 145 3.64 24.93 -33.16
C ILE A 145 3.59 23.41 -33.40
N GLN A 146 3.92 22.62 -32.40
CA GLN A 146 3.68 21.18 -32.42
C GLN A 146 2.18 20.90 -32.57
N PRO A 147 1.79 19.91 -33.37
CA PRO A 147 0.38 19.60 -33.59
C PRO A 147 -0.29 19.18 -32.28
N SER A 148 -1.42 19.81 -31.99
CA SER A 148 -2.21 19.58 -30.80
C SER A 148 -2.94 18.23 -30.87
N LEU A 149 -3.35 17.70 -29.71
CA LEU A 149 -4.18 16.48 -29.54
C LEU A 149 -5.45 16.45 -30.40
N VAL A 150 -5.85 17.55 -31.05
CA VAL A 150 -6.95 17.67 -32.00
C VAL A 150 -6.74 16.74 -33.17
N ASP A 151 -5.51 16.49 -33.58
CA ASP A 151 -5.21 15.61 -34.73
C ASP A 151 -5.40 14.13 -34.40
N PHE A 152 -5.33 13.75 -33.14
CA PHE A 152 -5.60 12.38 -32.72
C PHE A 152 -7.08 11.99 -32.76
N PHE A 153 -7.98 12.98 -32.54
CA PHE A 153 -9.43 12.75 -32.62
C PHE A 153 -9.96 12.84 -34.09
N ASN A 154 -9.26 13.55 -34.96
CA ASN A 154 -9.64 13.63 -36.39
C ASN A 154 -9.36 12.34 -37.16
N GLN A 155 -8.59 11.39 -36.63
CA GLN A 155 -8.39 10.07 -37.25
C GLN A 155 -9.69 9.24 -37.38
N SER A 156 -10.69 9.46 -36.52
CA SER A 156 -11.99 8.78 -36.65
C SER A 156 -12.82 9.31 -37.84
N TYR A 157 -12.49 10.48 -38.36
CA TYR A 157 -13.12 11.05 -39.58
C TYR A 157 -12.34 10.78 -40.87
N ALA A 158 -11.08 10.31 -40.77
CA ALA A 158 -10.25 10.01 -41.94
C ALA A 158 -10.79 8.87 -42.81
N SER A 159 -11.64 7.99 -42.25
CA SER A 159 -12.28 6.91 -43.05
C SER A 159 -13.32 7.42 -44.07
N LYS A 160 -13.83 8.64 -43.93
CA LYS A 160 -14.73 9.29 -44.91
C LYS A 160 -14.02 10.22 -45.90
N ALA A 161 -12.79 10.67 -45.54
CA ALA A 161 -11.97 11.54 -46.40
C ALA A 161 -11.10 10.77 -47.40
N GLN A 162 -10.96 9.44 -47.28
CA GLN A 162 -10.17 8.61 -48.20
C GLN A 162 -10.67 8.55 -49.65
N GLN A 163 -11.82 9.16 -49.99
CA GLN A 163 -12.31 9.23 -51.37
C GLN A 163 -11.83 10.45 -52.17
N ALA A 164 -11.05 11.37 -51.56
CA ALA A 164 -10.67 12.63 -52.21
C ALA A 164 -9.18 12.91 -52.30
N LEU A 165 -8.28 11.98 -51.92
CA LEU A 165 -6.82 12.18 -52.03
C LEU A 165 -6.25 11.55 -53.31
N PRO A 166 -5.29 12.20 -54.01
CA PRO A 166 -4.63 11.63 -55.18
C PRO A 166 -3.94 10.31 -54.85
N ARG A 167 -4.05 9.32 -55.71
CA ARG A 167 -3.61 7.92 -55.52
C ARG A 167 -2.08 7.70 -55.33
N ASN A 168 -1.27 8.73 -55.17
CA ASN A 168 0.19 8.63 -55.11
C ASN A 168 0.86 9.44 -53.96
N THR A 169 0.18 9.75 -52.88
CA THR A 169 0.84 10.31 -51.69
C THR A 169 1.26 9.17 -50.78
N ASP A 170 2.55 9.03 -50.58
CA ASP A 170 3.12 8.05 -49.62
C ASP A 170 2.74 8.45 -48.21
N ILE A 171 1.70 7.80 -47.68
CA ILE A 171 1.11 8.06 -46.38
C ILE A 171 2.10 7.70 -45.23
N SER A 172 3.17 6.93 -45.54
CA SER A 172 4.20 6.56 -44.57
C SER A 172 4.96 7.77 -44.01
N GLN A 173 4.97 8.91 -44.71
CA GLN A 173 5.63 10.16 -44.27
C GLN A 173 4.85 10.92 -43.18
N TYR A 174 3.60 10.53 -42.89
CA TYR A 174 2.74 11.23 -41.91
C TYR A 174 2.38 10.38 -40.68
N VAL A 175 2.94 9.18 -40.55
CA VAL A 175 2.70 8.35 -39.36
C VAL A 175 3.61 8.83 -38.23
N TYR A 176 3.01 9.47 -37.23
CA TYR A 176 3.73 9.85 -36.01
C TYR A 176 3.99 8.60 -35.14
N TYR A 177 5.25 8.37 -34.86
CA TYR A 177 5.68 7.37 -33.91
C TYR A 177 6.19 8.05 -32.63
N PRO A 178 5.68 7.71 -31.43
CA PRO A 178 6.17 8.30 -30.20
C PRO A 178 7.67 8.00 -30.01
N SER A 179 8.43 8.93 -29.46
CA SER A 179 9.81 8.65 -29.08
C SER A 179 9.84 7.68 -27.89
N PRO A 180 10.66 6.62 -27.93
CA PRO A 180 10.82 5.74 -26.78
C PRO A 180 11.21 6.51 -25.52
N LYS A 181 10.60 6.16 -24.39
CA LYS A 181 10.83 6.80 -23.08
C LYS A 181 12.14 6.36 -22.43
N LYS A 182 12.69 5.22 -22.86
CA LYS A 182 13.95 4.66 -22.34
C LYS A 182 14.91 4.34 -23.46
N ASP A 183 16.20 4.56 -23.19
CA ASP A 183 17.26 4.11 -24.10
C ASP A 183 17.48 2.60 -23.94
N ILE A 184 17.06 1.84 -24.95
CA ILE A 184 17.24 0.38 -24.97
C ILE A 184 18.73 -0.02 -24.94
N ASN A 185 19.62 0.83 -25.47
CA ASN A 185 21.05 0.53 -25.48
C ASN A 185 21.62 0.46 -24.06
N LEU A 186 21.14 1.30 -23.13
CA LEU A 186 21.55 1.23 -21.71
C LEU A 186 21.14 -0.09 -21.06
N ILE A 187 19.97 -0.63 -21.45
CA ILE A 187 19.48 -1.93 -20.98
C ILE A 187 20.32 -3.07 -21.58
N LEU A 188 20.63 -2.99 -22.88
CA LEU A 188 21.49 -3.97 -23.56
C LEU A 188 22.91 -4.01 -22.98
N ASP A 189 23.47 -2.86 -22.62
CA ASP A 189 24.81 -2.74 -22.03
C ASP A 189 24.85 -3.25 -20.57
N SER A 190 23.74 -3.22 -19.85
CA SER A 190 23.65 -3.66 -18.45
C SER A 190 23.54 -5.18 -18.28
N LYS A 191 23.34 -5.95 -19.33
CA LYS A 191 23.28 -7.44 -19.33
C LYS A 191 24.41 -8.12 -18.56
N LYS A 192 25.53 -7.43 -18.33
CA LYS A 192 26.76 -8.02 -17.79
C LYS A 192 26.94 -7.93 -16.27
N LYS A 193 26.02 -7.26 -15.55
CA LYS A 193 26.17 -7.05 -14.10
C LYS A 193 25.14 -7.83 -13.29
N LYS A 194 25.39 -9.13 -13.05
CA LYS A 194 24.61 -9.88 -12.05
C LYS A 194 25.02 -9.43 -10.64
N ARG A 195 24.06 -8.89 -9.85
CA ARG A 195 24.20 -8.72 -8.40
C ARG A 195 23.92 -10.05 -7.71
N LYS A 196 24.85 -10.51 -6.89
CA LYS A 196 24.56 -11.46 -5.81
C LYS A 196 24.18 -10.64 -4.59
N ILE A 197 22.92 -10.70 -4.17
CA ILE A 197 22.49 -10.14 -2.90
C ILE A 197 22.41 -11.30 -1.93
N ASP A 198 23.27 -11.26 -0.93
CA ASP A 198 23.29 -12.25 0.14
C ASP A 198 22.57 -11.65 1.35
N LEU A 199 21.39 -12.15 1.67
CA LEU A 199 20.65 -11.77 2.87
C LEU A 199 21.50 -11.98 4.14
N GLN A 200 22.38 -13.00 4.15
CA GLN A 200 23.25 -13.26 5.29
C GLN A 200 24.27 -12.15 5.53
N LEU A 201 24.83 -11.54 4.47
CA LEU A 201 25.80 -10.44 4.59
C LEU A 201 25.19 -9.19 5.22
N CYS A 202 23.90 -8.98 5.08
CA CYS A 202 23.20 -7.79 5.61
C CYS A 202 22.74 -7.98 7.06
N MET A 203 22.88 -9.17 7.60
CA MET A 203 22.52 -9.52 8.99
C MET A 203 23.75 -9.65 9.91
N VAL A 204 24.91 -9.19 9.46
CA VAL A 204 26.11 -9.08 10.30
C VAL A 204 25.96 -7.84 11.17
N GLY A 205 25.38 -8.02 12.34
CA GLY A 205 25.25 -7.01 13.37
C GLY A 205 25.86 -7.48 14.69
N PRO A 206 25.73 -6.69 15.76
CA PRO A 206 26.01 -7.16 17.11
C PRO A 206 25.22 -8.44 17.38
N LYS A 207 25.72 -9.30 18.27
CA LYS A 207 25.07 -10.56 18.60
C LYS A 207 23.76 -10.30 19.39
N PHE A 208 22.69 -10.13 18.65
CA PHE A 208 21.35 -10.08 19.23
C PHE A 208 20.86 -11.49 19.56
N PHE A 209 20.09 -11.64 20.60
CA PHE A 209 19.48 -12.92 20.97
C PHE A 209 18.71 -13.56 19.80
N ALA A 210 17.99 -12.75 19.01
CA ALA A 210 17.27 -13.23 17.83
C ALA A 210 18.18 -13.95 16.82
N TRP A 211 19.46 -13.54 16.71
CA TRP A 211 20.47 -14.17 15.84
C TRP A 211 20.85 -15.57 16.35
N ASP A 212 21.17 -15.67 17.63
CA ASP A 212 21.58 -16.94 18.21
C ASP A 212 20.46 -17.97 18.13
N LEU A 213 19.22 -17.56 18.45
CA LEU A 213 18.03 -18.40 18.31
C LEU A 213 17.77 -18.80 16.86
N ALA A 214 17.89 -17.86 15.91
CA ALA A 214 17.67 -18.14 14.50
C ALA A 214 18.73 -19.09 13.92
N HIS A 215 19.99 -18.95 14.34
CA HIS A 215 21.07 -19.86 13.95
C HIS A 215 20.84 -21.28 14.46
N ASP A 216 20.46 -21.44 15.72
CA ASP A 216 20.18 -22.76 16.28
C ASP A 216 19.01 -23.44 15.55
N ILE A 217 17.88 -22.73 15.39
CA ILE A 217 16.72 -23.26 14.69
C ILE A 217 17.07 -23.61 13.22
N SER A 218 17.77 -22.72 12.52
CA SER A 218 18.20 -22.94 11.14
C SER A 218 19.09 -24.19 11.02
N ALA A 219 20.07 -24.33 11.90
CA ALA A 219 20.98 -25.47 11.91
C ALA A 219 20.26 -26.81 12.17
N LYS A 220 19.20 -26.81 12.98
CA LYS A 220 18.43 -28.02 13.35
C LYS A 220 17.34 -28.37 12.33
N THR A 221 16.81 -27.37 11.69
CA THR A 221 15.64 -27.56 10.79
C THR A 221 16.01 -27.56 9.30
N ASP A 222 17.22 -27.14 8.95
CA ASP A 222 17.67 -26.86 7.58
C ASP A 222 16.84 -25.78 6.86
N VAL A 223 16.05 -24.99 7.61
CA VAL A 223 15.34 -23.82 7.09
C VAL A 223 16.33 -22.64 7.03
N PRO A 224 16.38 -21.87 5.94
CA PRO A 224 17.33 -20.76 5.81
C PRO A 224 17.23 -19.75 6.95
N PHE A 225 18.38 -19.23 7.36
CA PHE A 225 18.53 -18.35 8.52
C PHE A 225 17.64 -17.09 8.45
N GLY A 226 17.60 -16.41 7.31
CA GLY A 226 16.78 -15.20 7.15
C GLY A 226 15.29 -15.47 7.29
N SER A 227 14.83 -16.63 6.78
CA SER A 227 13.46 -17.10 6.95
C SER A 227 13.13 -17.30 8.43
N VAL A 228 14.01 -18.00 9.18
CA VAL A 228 13.82 -18.25 10.62
C VAL A 228 13.81 -16.94 11.42
N LEU A 229 14.77 -16.05 11.16
CA LEU A 229 14.86 -14.77 11.85
C LEU A 229 13.58 -13.93 11.67
N MET A 230 13.04 -13.88 10.45
CA MET A 230 11.81 -13.14 10.21
C MET A 230 10.58 -13.82 10.82
N VAL A 231 10.56 -15.16 10.94
CA VAL A 231 9.52 -15.87 11.71
C VAL A 231 9.55 -15.48 13.19
N ILE A 232 10.75 -15.44 13.80
CA ILE A 232 10.92 -15.03 15.21
C ILE A 232 10.39 -13.60 15.42
N LEU A 233 10.79 -12.66 14.57
CA LEU A 233 10.36 -11.26 14.66
C LEU A 233 8.85 -11.11 14.44
N GLY A 234 8.29 -11.84 13.46
CA GLY A 234 6.86 -11.85 13.19
C GLY A 234 6.04 -12.38 14.37
N ALA A 235 6.48 -13.49 14.97
CA ALA A 235 5.86 -14.06 16.16
C ALA A 235 5.89 -13.09 17.35
N PHE A 236 7.06 -12.54 17.65
CA PHE A 236 7.23 -11.60 18.75
C PHE A 236 6.44 -10.31 18.52
N SER A 237 6.40 -9.80 17.29
CA SER A 237 5.61 -8.62 16.91
C SER A 237 4.11 -8.81 17.17
N GLY A 238 3.58 -10.02 17.01
CA GLY A 238 2.19 -10.34 17.32
C GLY A 238 1.82 -10.04 18.77
N TYR A 239 2.75 -10.24 19.68
CA TYR A 239 2.57 -9.96 21.11
C TYR A 239 2.94 -8.52 21.46
N SER A 240 4.12 -8.06 21.06
CA SER A 240 4.69 -6.78 21.45
C SER A 240 3.86 -5.58 20.99
N SER A 241 3.29 -5.63 19.78
CA SER A 241 2.49 -4.54 19.21
C SER A 241 1.21 -4.21 20.01
N LYS A 242 0.79 -5.09 20.92
CA LYS A 242 -0.30 -4.83 21.86
C LYS A 242 0.08 -3.76 22.90
N PHE A 243 1.35 -3.70 23.33
CA PHE A 243 1.78 -2.94 24.49
C PHE A 243 2.69 -1.75 24.15
N TRP A 244 3.38 -1.79 23.00
CA TRP A 244 4.32 -0.75 22.59
C TRP A 244 4.01 -0.16 21.23
N ASN A 245 4.34 1.11 21.11
CA ASN A 245 4.43 1.86 19.86
C ASN A 245 5.86 2.37 19.67
N CYS A 246 6.17 2.91 18.51
CA CYS A 246 7.35 3.75 18.30
C CYS A 246 6.92 5.18 17.99
N ALA A 247 7.53 6.15 18.64
CA ALA A 247 7.27 7.57 18.41
C ALA A 247 8.00 8.06 17.15
N TYR A 248 7.31 8.84 16.32
CA TYR A 248 7.94 9.58 15.24
C TYR A 248 8.76 10.76 15.79
N GLN A 249 9.74 11.22 15.02
CA GLN A 249 10.64 12.29 15.45
C GLN A 249 9.91 13.59 15.83
N HIS A 250 8.84 13.93 15.13
CA HIS A 250 8.14 15.20 15.35
C HIS A 250 6.82 15.02 16.10
N LYS A 251 5.86 14.35 15.52
CA LYS A 251 4.56 14.08 16.15
C LYS A 251 4.00 12.74 15.67
N GLY A 252 3.24 12.12 16.55
CA GLY A 252 2.56 10.87 16.28
C GLY A 252 3.34 9.65 16.72
N VAL A 253 2.67 8.54 16.68
CA VAL A 253 3.18 7.22 17.03
C VAL A 253 2.74 6.21 15.99
N SER A 254 3.49 5.13 15.85
CA SER A 254 3.14 4.00 15.02
C SER A 254 3.21 2.71 15.81
N PRO A 255 2.33 1.75 15.59
CA PRO A 255 2.50 0.41 16.14
C PRO A 255 3.82 -0.20 15.68
N ILE A 256 4.40 -1.05 16.51
CA ILE A 256 5.58 -1.85 16.14
C ILE A 256 5.19 -3.18 15.47
N SER A 257 3.99 -3.24 14.91
CA SER A 257 3.46 -4.39 14.17
C SER A 257 4.37 -4.77 13.00
N LEU A 258 4.39 -6.04 12.64
CA LEU A 258 5.00 -6.53 11.41
C LEU A 258 4.00 -7.38 10.64
N TYR A 259 3.99 -7.23 9.32
CA TYR A 259 3.39 -8.16 8.39
C TYR A 259 4.52 -8.93 7.73
N VAL A 260 4.61 -10.20 8.03
CA VAL A 260 5.69 -11.07 7.55
C VAL A 260 5.07 -12.23 6.79
N CYS A 261 5.55 -12.45 5.57
CA CYS A 261 5.20 -13.64 4.80
C CYS A 261 6.48 -14.32 4.31
N ILE A 262 6.68 -15.54 4.74
CA ILE A 262 7.84 -16.36 4.39
C ILE A 262 7.36 -17.53 3.55
N GLU A 263 8.02 -17.77 2.43
CA GLU A 263 7.79 -18.95 1.60
C GLU A 263 8.87 -19.99 1.79
N GLN A 264 8.43 -21.21 2.08
CA GLN A 264 9.27 -22.39 2.06
C GLN A 264 8.47 -23.59 1.53
N PRO A 265 9.06 -24.55 0.83
CA PRO A 265 8.35 -25.69 0.25
C PRO A 265 7.68 -26.56 1.31
N SER A 266 6.84 -27.48 0.86
CA SER A 266 6.25 -28.49 1.76
C SER A 266 7.35 -29.34 2.40
N GLY A 267 7.15 -29.76 3.65
CA GLY A 267 8.14 -30.56 4.40
C GLY A 267 9.31 -29.77 4.99
N SER A 268 9.27 -28.44 5.01
CA SER A 268 10.31 -27.57 5.61
C SER A 268 10.12 -27.32 7.10
N LYS A 269 9.56 -28.27 7.85
CA LYS A 269 9.39 -28.17 9.33
C LYS A 269 8.70 -26.87 9.81
N LYS A 270 7.95 -26.16 8.94
CA LYS A 270 7.30 -24.85 9.22
C LYS A 270 6.44 -24.89 10.49
N THR A 271 5.56 -25.87 10.58
CA THR A 271 4.64 -26.04 11.72
C THR A 271 5.40 -26.31 13.02
N MET A 272 6.52 -27.05 12.96
CA MET A 272 7.39 -27.32 14.12
C MET A 272 7.98 -26.00 14.67
N ILE A 273 8.52 -25.15 13.78
CA ILE A 273 9.09 -23.85 14.17
C ILE A 273 8.00 -22.94 14.75
N LEU A 274 6.85 -22.81 14.10
CA LEU A 274 5.76 -22.00 14.62
C LEU A 274 5.24 -22.51 15.97
N ASN A 275 5.09 -23.81 16.15
CA ASN A 275 4.66 -24.38 17.42
C ASN A 275 5.67 -24.08 18.52
N MET A 276 6.97 -24.23 18.27
CA MET A 276 8.01 -23.90 19.24
C MET A 276 7.92 -22.42 19.69
N LEU A 277 7.62 -21.51 18.76
CA LEU A 277 7.57 -20.07 19.07
C LEU A 277 6.23 -19.62 19.68
N LEU A 278 5.12 -20.25 19.33
CA LEU A 278 3.79 -19.75 19.69
C LEU A 278 3.08 -20.61 20.75
N SER A 279 3.23 -21.95 20.74
CA SER A 279 2.45 -22.82 21.61
C SER A 279 2.66 -22.58 23.10
N PRO A 280 3.89 -22.32 23.61
CA PRO A 280 4.09 -22.14 25.04
C PRO A 280 3.29 -20.98 25.63
N LEU A 281 3.30 -19.82 24.96
CA LEU A 281 2.50 -18.68 25.41
C LEU A 281 0.99 -18.93 25.20
N ASN A 282 0.61 -19.53 24.09
CA ASN A 282 -0.79 -19.84 23.81
C ASN A 282 -1.40 -20.76 24.86
N GLU A 283 -0.67 -21.77 25.33
CA GLU A 283 -1.11 -22.66 26.41
C GLU A 283 -1.33 -21.91 27.72
N MET A 284 -0.41 -20.98 28.06
CA MET A 284 -0.56 -20.11 29.23
C MET A 284 -1.79 -19.20 29.11
N LEU A 285 -1.95 -18.56 27.94
CA LEU A 285 -3.09 -17.68 27.65
C LEU A 285 -4.41 -18.44 27.70
N GLN A 286 -4.46 -19.67 27.16
CA GLN A 286 -5.67 -20.50 27.21
C GLN A 286 -6.07 -20.84 28.65
N LYS A 287 -5.13 -21.26 29.50
CA LYS A 287 -5.40 -21.52 30.92
C LYS A 287 -5.95 -20.28 31.62
N GLN A 288 -5.42 -19.09 31.31
CA GLN A 288 -5.94 -17.84 31.87
C GLN A 288 -7.35 -17.49 31.33
N MET A 289 -7.63 -17.71 30.06
CA MET A 289 -8.96 -17.53 29.50
C MET A 289 -9.99 -18.39 30.21
N ASP A 290 -9.66 -19.66 30.49
CA ASP A 290 -10.54 -20.59 31.17
C ASP A 290 -10.86 -20.10 32.60
N ILE A 291 -9.82 -19.71 33.37
CA ILE A 291 -9.97 -19.17 34.73
C ILE A 291 -10.80 -17.88 34.73
N LEU A 292 -10.54 -16.95 33.80
CA LEU A 292 -11.31 -15.69 33.72
C LEU A 292 -12.75 -15.94 33.32
N SER A 293 -13.00 -16.84 32.39
CA SER A 293 -14.35 -17.20 31.93
C SER A 293 -15.17 -17.84 33.03
N GLU A 294 -14.56 -18.67 33.87
CA GLU A 294 -15.20 -19.23 35.06
C GLU A 294 -15.56 -18.13 36.08
N LYS A 295 -14.61 -17.23 36.40
CA LYS A 295 -14.86 -16.10 37.32
C LYS A 295 -15.98 -15.19 36.79
N ILE A 296 -15.97 -14.86 35.52
CA ILE A 296 -17.02 -14.05 34.86
C ILE A 296 -18.38 -14.72 35.03
N THR A 297 -18.44 -16.04 34.82
CA THR A 297 -19.67 -16.83 34.97
C THR A 297 -20.17 -16.80 36.42
N GLN A 298 -19.27 -16.97 37.41
CA GLN A 298 -19.59 -16.90 38.83
C GLN A 298 -20.11 -15.51 39.24
N HIS A 299 -19.48 -14.43 38.79
CA HIS A 299 -19.90 -13.05 39.06
C HIS A 299 -21.25 -12.76 38.43
N ASN A 300 -21.52 -13.20 37.21
CA ASN A 300 -22.82 -13.07 36.57
C ASN A 300 -23.90 -13.82 37.30
N ALA A 301 -23.63 -15.07 37.77
CA ALA A 301 -24.59 -15.83 38.57
C ALA A 301 -24.90 -15.13 39.91
N LYS A 302 -23.87 -14.62 40.61
CA LYS A 302 -24.06 -13.87 41.87
C LYS A 302 -24.88 -12.59 41.65
N THR A 303 -24.58 -11.84 40.59
CA THR A 303 -25.36 -10.65 40.21
C THR A 303 -26.83 -10.99 39.98
N ASN A 304 -27.12 -12.09 39.29
CA ASN A 304 -28.51 -12.53 39.05
C ASN A 304 -29.24 -12.90 40.35
N ILE A 305 -28.57 -13.57 41.30
CA ILE A 305 -29.12 -13.90 42.60
C ILE A 305 -29.48 -12.61 43.37
N LEU A 306 -28.52 -11.68 43.46
CA LEU A 306 -28.73 -10.40 44.15
C LEU A 306 -29.81 -9.55 43.48
N GLU A 307 -29.97 -9.58 42.18
CA GLU A 307 -31.07 -8.88 41.48
C GLU A 307 -32.45 -9.52 41.84
N ILE A 308 -32.53 -10.84 42.06
CA ILE A 308 -33.73 -11.52 42.52
C ILE A 308 -34.03 -11.15 43.98
N GLU A 309 -33.04 -11.14 44.86
CA GLU A 309 -33.16 -10.76 46.27
C GLU A 309 -33.62 -9.31 46.40
N LYS A 310 -33.05 -8.39 45.64
CA LYS A 310 -33.46 -6.98 45.58
C LYS A 310 -34.90 -6.81 45.17
N ARG A 311 -35.43 -7.65 44.28
CA ARG A 311 -36.85 -7.62 43.89
C ARG A 311 -37.77 -8.11 45.02
N LYS A 312 -37.34 -9.09 45.84
CA LYS A 312 -38.09 -9.71 46.93
C LYS A 312 -38.05 -8.86 48.23
N SER A 313 -36.97 -8.17 48.51
CA SER A 313 -36.84 -7.30 49.67
C SER A 313 -37.90 -6.19 49.67
N VAL A 314 -38.44 -5.85 50.82
CA VAL A 314 -39.38 -4.74 51.05
C VAL A 314 -38.64 -3.55 51.68
N ASP A 315 -37.57 -3.83 52.46
CA ASP A 315 -36.81 -2.81 53.15
C ASP A 315 -35.97 -1.94 52.18
N LYS A 316 -36.06 -0.63 52.40
CA LYS A 316 -35.34 0.38 51.61
C LYS A 316 -33.83 0.36 51.86
N TYR A 317 -33.42 0.10 53.10
CA TYR A 317 -31.99 0.02 53.47
C TYR A 317 -31.34 -1.23 52.90
N GLU A 318 -31.98 -2.38 53.07
CA GLU A 318 -31.51 -3.65 52.48
C GLU A 318 -31.42 -3.54 50.96
N LYS A 319 -32.38 -2.92 50.29
CA LYS A 319 -32.26 -2.65 48.84
C LYS A 319 -31.09 -1.75 48.46
N ALA A 320 -30.72 -0.80 49.30
CA ALA A 320 -29.55 0.06 49.04
C ALA A 320 -28.25 -0.70 49.20
N GLU A 321 -28.12 -1.58 50.21
CA GLU A 321 -26.94 -2.46 50.39
C GLU A 321 -26.79 -3.42 49.23
N ILE A 322 -27.85 -4.11 48.82
CA ILE A 322 -27.79 -5.03 47.66
C ILE A 322 -27.41 -4.27 46.38
N ARG A 323 -27.89 -3.05 46.17
CA ARG A 323 -27.44 -2.23 45.01
C ARG A 323 -25.97 -1.89 45.05
N ALA A 324 -25.44 -1.55 46.24
CA ALA A 324 -24.01 -1.28 46.42
C ALA A 324 -23.16 -2.53 46.10
N GLU A 325 -23.61 -3.70 46.57
CA GLU A 325 -22.90 -4.97 46.26
C GLU A 325 -22.96 -5.31 44.78
N ILE A 326 -24.12 -5.19 44.13
CA ILE A 326 -24.26 -5.37 42.69
C ILE A 326 -23.33 -4.42 41.92
N HIS A 327 -23.25 -3.16 42.35
CA HIS A 327 -22.37 -2.19 41.70
C HIS A 327 -20.88 -2.58 41.82
N LYS A 328 -20.47 -3.03 42.99
CA LYS A 328 -19.10 -3.53 43.23
C LYS A 328 -18.77 -4.72 42.32
N ILE A 329 -19.68 -5.71 42.26
CA ILE A 329 -19.48 -6.89 41.39
C ILE A 329 -19.42 -6.49 39.92
N LYS A 330 -20.22 -5.51 39.48
CA LYS A 330 -20.16 -5.03 38.08
C LYS A 330 -18.82 -4.39 37.73
N ILE A 331 -18.25 -3.60 38.65
CA ILE A 331 -16.87 -3.04 38.44
C ILE A 331 -15.84 -4.16 38.32
N GLU A 332 -15.91 -5.17 39.21
CA GLU A 332 -15.03 -6.33 39.15
C GLU A 332 -15.21 -7.10 37.85
N LEU A 333 -16.45 -7.28 37.39
CA LEU A 333 -16.81 -7.95 36.14
C LEU A 333 -16.22 -7.22 34.90
N GLU A 334 -16.38 -5.90 34.84
CA GLU A 334 -15.77 -5.08 33.77
C GLU A 334 -14.26 -5.27 33.71
N GLY A 335 -13.57 -5.29 34.86
CA GLY A 335 -12.13 -5.55 34.93
C GLY A 335 -11.74 -6.96 34.44
N LEU A 336 -12.55 -7.99 34.75
CA LEU A 336 -12.31 -9.36 34.25
C LEU A 336 -12.54 -9.46 32.73
N GLU A 337 -13.59 -8.83 32.22
CA GLU A 337 -13.91 -8.79 30.81
C GLU A 337 -12.81 -8.06 29.99
N ASP A 338 -12.28 -6.96 30.51
CA ASP A 338 -11.20 -6.23 29.85
C ASP A 338 -9.92 -7.05 29.80
N ARG A 339 -9.59 -7.77 30.88
CA ARG A 339 -8.47 -8.73 30.85
C ARG A 339 -8.67 -9.82 29.80
N LEU A 340 -9.89 -10.37 29.73
CA LEU A 340 -10.22 -11.39 28.72
C LEU A 340 -10.01 -10.86 27.30
N LYS A 341 -10.38 -9.60 27.03
CA LYS A 341 -10.13 -8.94 25.74
C LYS A 341 -8.63 -8.82 25.41
N VAL A 342 -7.80 -8.51 26.41
CA VAL A 342 -6.34 -8.45 26.22
C VAL A 342 -5.80 -9.82 25.82
N ILE A 343 -6.16 -10.87 26.56
CA ILE A 343 -5.70 -12.25 26.29
C ILE A 343 -6.13 -12.70 24.90
N LYS A 344 -7.40 -12.48 24.54
CA LYS A 344 -7.90 -12.80 23.20
C LYS A 344 -7.13 -12.07 22.11
N GLY A 345 -6.70 -10.82 22.35
CA GLY A 345 -5.90 -10.04 21.42
C GLY A 345 -4.49 -10.58 21.20
N LEU A 346 -3.94 -11.30 22.16
CA LEU A 346 -2.62 -11.95 22.07
C LEU A 346 -2.70 -13.36 21.47
N THR A 347 -3.87 -13.99 21.48
CA THR A 347 -4.03 -15.32 20.93
C THR A 347 -4.07 -15.28 19.40
N PRO A 348 -3.18 -16.03 18.71
CA PRO A 348 -3.13 -16.00 17.26
C PRO A 348 -4.42 -16.49 16.60
N VAL A 349 -4.90 -15.74 15.63
CA VAL A 349 -5.97 -16.15 14.72
C VAL A 349 -5.34 -16.96 13.59
N THR A 350 -5.73 -18.22 13.45
CA THR A 350 -5.15 -19.13 12.45
C THR A 350 -5.97 -19.19 11.16
N ASN A 351 -7.22 -18.74 11.18
CA ASN A 351 -8.08 -18.59 10.01
C ASN A 351 -9.19 -17.60 10.32
N ALA A 352 -9.36 -16.58 9.45
CA ALA A 352 -10.44 -15.61 9.56
C ALA A 352 -10.77 -14.99 8.22
N THR A 353 -12.06 -14.85 7.92
CA THR A 353 -12.51 -13.95 6.85
C THR A 353 -12.44 -12.51 7.29
N PRO A 354 -12.50 -11.52 6.37
CA PRO A 354 -12.55 -10.10 6.74
C PRO A 354 -13.67 -9.80 7.76
N GLU A 355 -14.82 -10.47 7.62
CA GLU A 355 -15.96 -10.31 8.54
C GLU A 355 -15.69 -10.92 9.92
N ALA A 356 -14.99 -12.06 9.96
CA ALA A 356 -14.58 -12.66 11.23
C ALA A 356 -13.55 -11.79 11.93
N LEU A 357 -12.67 -11.13 11.18
CA LEU A 357 -11.70 -10.19 11.71
C LEU A 357 -12.39 -8.97 12.38
N GLU A 358 -13.49 -8.45 11.80
CA GLU A 358 -14.30 -7.40 12.43
C GLU A 358 -14.80 -7.81 13.83
N LYS A 359 -15.27 -9.07 13.95
CA LYS A 359 -15.68 -9.61 15.25
C LYS A 359 -14.51 -9.70 16.23
N VAL A 360 -13.35 -10.18 15.76
CA VAL A 360 -12.12 -10.22 16.57
C VAL A 360 -11.78 -8.84 17.10
N LEU A 361 -11.82 -7.77 16.28
CA LEU A 361 -11.55 -6.41 16.71
C LEU A 361 -12.48 -5.95 17.82
N CYS A 362 -13.78 -6.28 17.74
CA CYS A 362 -14.73 -5.99 18.82
C CYS A 362 -14.40 -6.72 20.14
N GLU A 363 -13.89 -7.95 20.03
CA GLU A 363 -13.59 -8.80 21.20
C GLU A 363 -12.21 -8.55 21.79
N THR A 364 -11.35 -7.79 21.11
CA THR A 364 -9.95 -7.57 21.48
C THR A 364 -9.59 -6.09 21.65
N ASN A 365 -10.57 -5.21 21.59
CA ASN A 365 -10.37 -3.75 21.56
C ASN A 365 -9.40 -3.31 20.45
N GLY A 366 -9.65 -3.81 19.23
CA GLY A 366 -8.95 -3.37 18.04
C GLY A 366 -7.56 -3.95 17.82
N HIS A 367 -7.19 -5.02 18.51
CA HIS A 367 -5.93 -5.72 18.26
C HIS A 367 -6.18 -7.09 17.63
N PHE A 368 -5.33 -7.47 16.66
CA PHE A 368 -5.31 -8.84 16.15
C PHE A 368 -3.87 -9.32 15.92
N PHE A 369 -3.66 -10.59 16.15
CA PHE A 369 -2.47 -11.32 15.74
C PHE A 369 -2.91 -12.50 14.88
N ALA A 370 -2.52 -12.51 13.61
CA ALA A 370 -2.84 -13.58 12.67
C ALA A 370 -1.56 -14.37 12.36
N ALA A 371 -1.55 -15.67 12.63
CA ALA A 371 -0.38 -16.51 12.41
C ALA A 371 -0.76 -17.90 11.90
N SER A 372 -0.12 -18.37 10.81
CA SER A 372 -0.38 -19.67 10.22
C SER A 372 0.84 -20.22 9.48
N SER A 373 0.92 -21.55 9.37
CA SER A 373 1.80 -22.26 8.43
C SER A 373 1.07 -22.73 7.16
N GLU A 374 -0.20 -22.36 7.01
CA GLU A 374 -1.08 -22.83 5.94
C GLU A 374 -1.59 -21.67 5.09
N LYS A 375 -1.64 -21.82 3.78
CA LYS A 375 -2.13 -20.79 2.82
C LYS A 375 -3.57 -20.29 3.11
N GLY A 376 -4.33 -21.02 3.94
CA GLY A 376 -5.73 -20.73 4.23
C GLY A 376 -5.96 -19.39 4.90
N LEU A 377 -5.11 -19.00 5.82
CA LEU A 377 -5.24 -17.75 6.57
C LEU A 377 -5.24 -16.53 5.64
N LEU A 378 -4.20 -16.35 4.85
CA LEU A 378 -4.10 -15.19 3.94
C LEU A 378 -5.16 -15.23 2.85
N ASN A 379 -5.45 -16.40 2.26
CA ASN A 379 -6.53 -16.50 1.28
C ASN A 379 -7.87 -16.03 1.86
N SER A 380 -8.15 -16.35 3.11
CA SER A 380 -9.37 -15.93 3.80
C SER A 380 -9.33 -14.44 4.15
N LEU A 381 -8.25 -13.94 4.74
CA LEU A 381 -8.07 -12.53 5.12
C LEU A 381 -8.13 -11.59 3.91
N LEU A 382 -7.59 -12.01 2.77
CA LEU A 382 -7.60 -11.25 1.52
C LEU A 382 -8.93 -11.39 0.76
N GLY A 383 -9.88 -12.20 1.26
CA GLY A 383 -11.14 -12.45 0.58
C GLY A 383 -11.01 -13.19 -0.74
N MET A 384 -9.88 -13.89 -0.98
CA MET A 384 -9.60 -14.60 -2.24
C MET A 384 -10.49 -15.83 -2.43
N THR A 385 -11.12 -16.32 -1.37
CA THR A 385 -12.11 -17.41 -1.38
C THR A 385 -13.48 -16.96 -1.92
N TYR A 386 -13.72 -15.65 -2.00
CA TYR A 386 -14.94 -15.03 -2.51
C TYR A 386 -14.70 -14.34 -3.85
N SER A 387 -15.77 -13.96 -4.56
CA SER A 387 -15.64 -13.32 -5.88
C SER A 387 -14.76 -12.04 -5.83
N LYS A 388 -13.88 -11.86 -6.82
CA LYS A 388 -12.90 -10.75 -6.94
C LYS A 388 -13.48 -9.32 -6.83
N LYS A 389 -14.81 -9.16 -6.76
CA LYS A 389 -15.48 -7.85 -6.81
C LYS A 389 -15.55 -7.09 -5.47
N HIS A 390 -15.22 -7.69 -4.32
CA HIS A 390 -15.44 -7.07 -3.01
C HIS A 390 -14.30 -7.33 -2.02
N GLN A 391 -13.05 -7.16 -2.47
CA GLN A 391 -11.89 -7.24 -1.57
C GLN A 391 -11.74 -5.91 -0.84
N ASN A 392 -12.03 -5.90 0.46
CA ASN A 392 -11.78 -4.75 1.33
C ASN A 392 -10.60 -5.05 2.26
N HIS A 393 -9.48 -4.40 2.01
CA HIS A 393 -8.25 -4.55 2.78
C HIS A 393 -8.09 -3.47 3.87
N ASP A 394 -9.07 -2.58 4.06
CA ASP A 394 -8.94 -1.40 4.94
C ASP A 394 -8.55 -1.76 6.37
N MET A 395 -9.10 -2.87 6.91
CA MET A 395 -8.73 -3.33 8.26
C MET A 395 -7.28 -3.79 8.36
N LEU A 396 -6.75 -4.45 7.32
CA LEU A 396 -5.36 -4.87 7.28
C LEU A 396 -4.43 -3.66 7.09
N LEU A 397 -4.81 -2.71 6.23
CA LEU A 397 -4.05 -1.47 6.03
C LEU A 397 -3.97 -0.66 7.33
N ASN A 398 -5.12 -0.43 7.98
CA ASN A 398 -5.19 0.30 9.24
C ASN A 398 -4.53 -0.48 10.38
N GLY A 399 -4.62 -1.80 10.40
CA GLY A 399 -3.99 -2.66 11.40
C GLY A 399 -2.48 -2.51 11.43
N ARG A 400 -1.84 -2.38 10.26
CA ARG A 400 -0.40 -2.17 10.15
C ARG A 400 0.02 -0.75 10.55
N ASP A 401 -0.78 0.24 10.18
CA ASP A 401 -0.46 1.66 10.35
C ASP A 401 -0.99 2.23 11.70
N GLY A 402 -1.85 1.52 12.42
CA GLY A 402 -2.48 1.99 13.65
C GLY A 402 -3.63 2.97 13.39
N GLY A 403 -4.28 2.86 12.25
CA GLY A 403 -5.37 3.75 11.85
C GLY A 403 -6.65 3.54 12.65
N ILE A 404 -7.56 4.52 12.58
CA ILE A 404 -8.90 4.43 13.17
C ILE A 404 -9.86 3.95 12.08
N VAL A 405 -10.66 2.95 12.41
CA VAL A 405 -11.73 2.49 11.54
C VAL A 405 -13.11 2.76 12.19
N ASN A 406 -14.07 3.05 11.35
CA ASN A 406 -15.49 3.09 11.72
C ASN A 406 -16.20 2.11 10.77
N VAL A 407 -16.56 0.94 11.29
CA VAL A 407 -17.24 -0.10 10.51
C VAL A 407 -18.66 -0.23 11.03
N GLU A 408 -19.61 0.25 10.25
CA GLU A 408 -21.05 0.10 10.50
C GLU A 408 -21.65 -0.83 9.45
N ARG A 409 -22.26 -1.92 9.89
CA ARG A 409 -22.95 -2.87 8.99
C ARG A 409 -24.28 -3.30 9.58
N VAL A 410 -25.28 -3.37 8.75
CA VAL A 410 -26.63 -3.84 9.15
C VAL A 410 -26.54 -5.28 9.65
N GLY A 411 -27.06 -5.52 10.85
CA GLY A 411 -27.19 -6.86 11.46
C GLY A 411 -25.90 -7.41 12.08
N ARG A 412 -24.82 -6.62 12.21
CA ARG A 412 -23.56 -7.03 12.87
C ARG A 412 -23.12 -6.01 13.91
N ARG A 413 -22.31 -6.46 14.88
CA ARG A 413 -21.72 -5.58 15.88
C ARG A 413 -20.69 -4.66 15.18
N ALA A 414 -20.95 -3.36 15.24
CA ALA A 414 -20.05 -2.34 14.70
C ALA A 414 -18.75 -2.23 15.53
N TYR A 415 -17.62 -1.98 14.87
CA TYR A 415 -16.37 -1.63 15.54
C TYR A 415 -16.00 -0.19 15.18
N PHE A 416 -15.78 0.62 16.20
CA PHE A 416 -15.21 1.96 16.08
C PHE A 416 -13.99 2.08 16.98
N GLY A 417 -12.85 2.43 16.41
CA GLY A 417 -11.63 2.63 17.19
C GLY A 417 -10.35 2.39 16.40
N PRO A 418 -9.19 2.49 17.08
CA PRO A 418 -7.90 2.20 16.48
C PRO A 418 -7.75 0.70 16.23
N VAL A 419 -7.14 0.36 15.10
CA VAL A 419 -6.80 -1.03 14.75
C VAL A 419 -5.30 -1.18 14.76
N VAL A 420 -4.80 -2.22 15.43
CA VAL A 420 -3.41 -2.64 15.42
C VAL A 420 -3.36 -4.14 15.17
N GLY A 421 -2.55 -4.56 14.22
CA GLY A 421 -2.45 -5.98 13.91
C GLY A 421 -1.08 -6.37 13.40
N SER A 422 -0.72 -7.62 13.66
CA SER A 422 0.46 -8.29 13.12
C SER A 422 0.04 -9.53 12.35
N ILE A 423 0.75 -9.82 11.26
CA ILE A 423 0.53 -11.02 10.43
C ILE A 423 1.84 -11.77 10.32
N LEU A 424 1.80 -13.07 10.60
CA LEU A 424 2.89 -14.00 10.36
C LEU A 424 2.37 -15.18 9.54
N GLU A 425 2.75 -15.20 8.27
CA GLU A 425 2.43 -16.31 7.38
C GLU A 425 3.71 -17.06 7.01
N PHE A 426 3.82 -18.31 7.44
CA PHE A 426 4.92 -19.18 7.05
C PHE A 426 4.42 -20.18 6.02
N ALA A 427 4.24 -19.70 4.80
CA ALA A 427 3.49 -20.33 3.73
C ALA A 427 4.32 -21.28 2.86
N GLN A 428 3.60 -21.92 1.94
CA GLN A 428 4.17 -22.60 0.79
C GLN A 428 4.37 -21.62 -0.37
N GLU A 429 5.08 -22.06 -1.42
CA GLU A 429 5.31 -21.29 -2.65
C GLU A 429 4.03 -20.67 -3.24
N ASP A 430 4.17 -19.62 -4.04
CA ASP A 430 3.14 -18.81 -4.69
C ASP A 430 2.23 -17.98 -3.77
N THR A 431 2.53 -17.87 -2.48
CA THR A 431 1.73 -17.06 -1.56
C THR A 431 2.08 -15.58 -1.69
N ILE A 432 3.37 -15.25 -1.83
CA ILE A 432 3.83 -13.86 -1.99
C ILE A 432 3.26 -13.24 -3.26
N THR A 433 3.35 -13.94 -4.40
CA THR A 433 2.79 -13.45 -5.67
C THR A 433 1.29 -13.20 -5.57
N LYS A 434 0.56 -14.07 -4.88
CA LYS A 434 -0.88 -13.89 -4.64
C LYS A 434 -1.19 -12.68 -3.78
N ILE A 435 -0.38 -12.37 -2.76
CA ILE A 435 -0.55 -11.15 -1.95
C ILE A 435 -0.32 -9.92 -2.80
N ILE A 436 0.70 -9.95 -3.66
CA ILE A 436 1.01 -8.84 -4.57
C ILE A 436 -0.15 -8.62 -5.54
N ASP A 437 -0.68 -9.68 -6.14
CA ASP A 437 -1.80 -9.61 -7.08
C ASP A 437 -3.10 -9.13 -6.40
N ALA A 438 -3.40 -9.66 -5.22
CA ALA A 438 -4.58 -9.26 -4.44
C ALA A 438 -4.47 -7.82 -3.93
N GLY A 439 -3.25 -7.42 -3.56
CA GLY A 439 -2.94 -6.07 -3.08
C GLY A 439 -2.86 -5.01 -4.16
N ASN A 440 -3.12 -5.34 -5.42
CA ASN A 440 -2.93 -4.50 -6.60
C ASN A 440 -3.37 -3.04 -6.38
N ASN A 441 -2.40 -2.14 -6.25
CA ASN A 441 -2.54 -0.70 -5.98
C ASN A 441 -3.27 -0.32 -4.66
N SER A 442 -3.54 -1.25 -3.76
CA SER A 442 -4.16 -0.94 -2.45
C SER A 442 -3.13 -0.50 -1.39
N GLY A 443 -1.85 -0.72 -1.65
CA GLY A 443 -0.77 -0.48 -0.69
C GLY A 443 -0.62 -1.59 0.36
N LEU A 444 -1.29 -2.73 0.20
CA LEU A 444 -1.21 -3.83 1.16
C LEU A 444 0.10 -4.62 1.03
N ALA A 445 0.49 -4.98 -0.19
CA ALA A 445 1.72 -5.73 -0.43
C ALA A 445 2.96 -4.98 0.07
N GLU A 446 2.97 -3.67 -0.04
CA GLU A 446 4.06 -2.78 0.40
C GLU A 446 4.26 -2.75 1.92
N ARG A 447 3.29 -3.26 2.67
CA ARG A 447 3.35 -3.38 4.14
C ARG A 447 3.94 -4.69 4.63
N PHE A 448 4.15 -5.64 3.73
CA PHE A 448 4.75 -6.93 4.06
C PHE A 448 6.27 -6.92 3.96
N CYS A 449 6.91 -7.66 4.87
CA CYS A 449 8.28 -8.13 4.73
C CYS A 449 8.19 -9.53 4.11
N PHE A 450 8.46 -9.63 2.82
CA PHE A 450 8.46 -10.90 2.09
C PHE A 450 9.83 -11.55 2.15
N VAL A 451 9.88 -12.86 2.39
CA VAL A 451 11.11 -13.66 2.37
C VAL A 451 10.84 -14.98 1.66
N SER A 452 11.62 -15.26 0.61
CA SER A 452 11.58 -16.53 -0.13
C SER A 452 13.02 -16.96 -0.46
N GLU A 453 13.70 -17.50 0.54
CA GLU A 453 15.05 -18.01 0.38
C GLU A 453 15.05 -19.39 -0.27
N PRO A 454 16.08 -19.75 -1.06
CA PRO A 454 16.25 -21.09 -1.59
C PRO A 454 16.24 -22.12 -0.46
N ASP A 455 15.49 -23.19 -0.64
CA ASP A 455 15.45 -24.30 0.30
C ASP A 455 16.67 -25.22 0.21
N ASN A 456 16.84 -26.04 1.23
CA ASN A 456 17.91 -27.07 1.28
C ASN A 456 17.43 -28.46 0.84
N VAL A 457 16.34 -28.57 0.07
CA VAL A 457 15.85 -29.85 -0.43
C VAL A 457 16.93 -30.54 -1.26
N GLY A 458 17.20 -31.80 -0.96
CA GLY A 458 18.27 -32.58 -1.58
C GLY A 458 19.61 -32.53 -0.82
N ASN A 459 19.81 -31.53 0.06
CA ASN A 459 21.01 -31.41 0.90
C ASN A 459 20.71 -31.52 2.40
N ARG A 460 19.47 -31.89 2.76
CA ARG A 460 19.04 -32.00 4.15
C ARG A 460 19.66 -33.22 4.81
N ASP A 461 20.16 -33.04 6.03
CA ASP A 461 20.65 -34.13 6.86
C ASP A 461 19.59 -34.53 7.91
N HIS A 462 18.89 -35.61 7.65
CA HIS A 462 17.85 -36.15 8.54
C HIS A 462 18.41 -36.91 9.76
N SER A 463 19.73 -37.08 9.83
CA SER A 463 20.38 -37.66 11.02
C SER A 463 20.68 -36.63 12.11
N LYS A 464 20.52 -35.34 11.81
CA LYS A 464 20.70 -34.28 12.80
C LYS A 464 19.71 -34.41 13.95
N ASN A 465 20.21 -34.17 15.17
CA ASN A 465 19.35 -34.05 16.33
C ASN A 465 18.42 -32.85 16.19
N ASP A 466 17.11 -33.06 16.20
CA ASP A 466 16.08 -32.04 16.11
C ASP A 466 15.85 -31.26 17.45
N GLN A 467 16.64 -31.55 18.50
CA GLN A 467 16.55 -30.82 19.76
C GLN A 467 17.19 -29.44 19.61
N PHE A 468 16.41 -28.41 19.87
CA PHE A 468 16.90 -27.04 19.95
C PHE A 468 17.77 -26.82 21.18
N ASP A 469 18.62 -25.79 21.15
CA ASP A 469 19.39 -25.38 22.33
C ASP A 469 18.43 -25.02 23.47
N GLU A 470 18.48 -25.82 24.55
CA GLU A 470 17.57 -25.67 25.68
C GLU A 470 17.71 -24.30 26.35
N LEU A 471 18.90 -23.74 26.42
CA LEU A 471 19.13 -22.43 26.99
C LEU A 471 18.48 -21.32 26.15
N LEU A 472 18.67 -21.34 24.84
CA LEU A 472 18.06 -20.35 23.94
C LEU A 472 16.54 -20.44 23.97
N VAL A 473 15.99 -21.65 23.97
CA VAL A 473 14.55 -21.85 24.09
C VAL A 473 14.04 -21.32 25.45
N GLN A 474 14.73 -21.60 26.56
CA GLN A 474 14.33 -21.11 27.89
C GLN A 474 14.39 -19.57 27.97
N ILE A 475 15.41 -18.95 27.38
CA ILE A 475 15.48 -17.48 27.29
C ILE A 475 14.29 -16.93 26.50
N TYR A 476 13.98 -17.51 25.33
CA TYR A 476 12.82 -17.09 24.53
C TYR A 476 11.52 -17.24 25.33
N LEU A 477 11.32 -18.37 26.00
CA LEU A 477 10.15 -18.63 26.82
C LEU A 477 9.98 -17.59 27.94
N LYS A 478 11.05 -17.23 28.64
CA LYS A 478 11.03 -16.16 29.65
C LYS A 478 10.59 -14.82 29.06
N ARG A 479 11.03 -14.52 27.83
CA ARG A 479 10.67 -13.27 27.13
C ARG A 479 9.20 -13.23 26.75
N VAL A 480 8.64 -14.33 26.27
CA VAL A 480 7.21 -14.39 25.92
C VAL A 480 6.32 -14.57 27.14
N GLU A 481 6.79 -15.25 28.20
CA GLU A 481 6.10 -15.37 29.51
C GLU A 481 5.91 -13.98 30.16
N PHE A 482 6.78 -13.03 29.86
CA PHE A 482 6.61 -11.66 30.30
C PHE A 482 5.26 -11.07 29.89
N PHE A 483 4.76 -11.37 28.69
CA PHE A 483 3.42 -10.93 28.26
C PHE A 483 2.32 -11.50 29.13
N ASN A 484 2.46 -12.76 29.56
CA ASN A 484 1.53 -13.38 30.52
C ASN A 484 1.54 -12.65 31.86
N ARG A 485 2.73 -12.33 32.37
CA ARG A 485 2.87 -11.56 33.62
C ARG A 485 2.27 -10.15 33.54
N LEU A 486 2.37 -9.49 32.38
CA LEU A 486 1.72 -8.17 32.17
C LEU A 486 0.21 -8.25 32.35
N ILE A 487 -0.41 -9.38 32.00
CA ILE A 487 -1.86 -9.58 32.16
C ILE A 487 -2.23 -9.84 33.62
N GLU A 488 -1.33 -10.43 34.40
CA GLU A 488 -1.55 -10.77 35.82
C GLU A 488 -1.44 -9.56 36.76
N VAL A 489 -0.74 -8.51 36.36
CA VAL A 489 -0.57 -7.31 37.20
C VAL A 489 -1.94 -6.72 37.52
N LYS A 490 -2.20 -6.56 38.83
CA LYS A 490 -3.50 -6.11 39.36
C LYS A 490 -3.82 -4.65 39.04
N ASP A 491 -2.82 -3.86 38.70
CA ASP A 491 -3.03 -2.45 38.36
C ASP A 491 -3.49 -2.32 36.90
N LEU A 492 -4.79 -2.39 36.75
CA LEU A 492 -5.50 -2.25 35.48
C LEU A 492 -5.27 -0.88 34.82
N SER A 493 -4.75 0.12 35.54
CA SER A 493 -4.47 1.44 34.97
C SER A 493 -3.45 1.37 33.84
N ILE A 494 -2.42 0.52 33.98
CA ILE A 494 -1.43 0.26 32.93
C ILE A 494 -2.07 -0.49 31.76
N HIS A 495 -3.00 -1.41 32.05
CA HIS A 495 -3.62 -2.26 31.03
C HIS A 495 -4.82 -1.60 30.33
N SER A 496 -5.63 -0.84 31.05
CA SER A 496 -6.70 -0.05 30.43
C SER A 496 -6.13 1.00 29.48
N ASP A 497 -4.94 1.51 29.81
CA ASP A 497 -4.19 2.45 28.99
C ASP A 497 -3.54 1.78 27.76
N ALA A 498 -3.09 0.53 27.89
CA ALA A 498 -2.62 -0.27 26.77
C ALA A 498 -3.75 -0.67 25.78
N LEU A 499 -5.00 -0.64 26.20
CA LEU A 499 -6.14 -0.87 25.31
C LEU A 499 -6.45 0.35 24.43
N ASN A 500 -6.04 1.54 24.87
CA ASN A 500 -6.18 2.76 24.08
C ASN A 500 -4.89 3.00 23.30
N HIS A 501 -4.99 3.10 21.97
CA HIS A 501 -3.86 3.38 21.08
C HIS A 501 -2.98 4.55 21.54
N LYS A 502 -3.56 5.58 22.19
CA LYS A 502 -2.84 6.74 22.72
C LYS A 502 -2.06 6.47 24.02
N LYS A 503 -2.26 5.32 24.65
CA LYS A 503 -1.73 5.02 25.97
C LYS A 503 -0.70 3.87 26.00
N ARG A 504 -0.40 3.26 24.82
CA ARG A 504 0.71 2.32 24.72
C ARG A 504 2.03 3.03 25.05
N ILE A 505 2.98 2.28 25.59
CA ILE A 505 4.31 2.80 25.88
C ILE A 505 5.01 3.12 24.56
N ASN A 506 5.49 4.34 24.41
CA ASN A 506 6.11 4.81 23.18
C ASN A 506 7.62 4.69 23.29
N LEU A 507 8.20 3.77 22.54
CA LEU A 507 9.62 3.68 22.31
C LEU A 507 10.10 4.89 21.50
N LYS A 508 11.31 5.34 21.73
CA LYS A 508 11.89 6.54 21.13
C LYS A 508 13.18 6.21 20.41
N LEU A 509 13.36 6.78 19.24
CA LEU A 509 14.60 6.73 18.48
C LEU A 509 15.39 8.01 18.67
N SER A 510 16.72 7.93 18.72
CA SER A 510 17.60 9.09 18.79
C SER A 510 17.54 9.94 17.49
N LYS A 511 18.00 11.18 17.55
CA LYS A 511 18.20 11.99 16.35
C LYS A 511 19.11 11.32 15.31
N LYS A 512 20.16 10.64 15.77
CA LYS A 512 21.11 9.93 14.93
C LYS A 512 20.45 8.75 14.22
N ALA A 513 19.65 7.97 14.96
CA ALA A 513 18.86 6.88 14.38
C ALA A 513 17.92 7.37 13.27
N TRP A 514 17.24 8.49 13.48
CA TRP A 514 16.41 9.11 12.44
C TRP A 514 17.21 9.56 11.21
N GLN A 515 18.40 10.10 11.41
CA GLN A 515 19.29 10.46 10.30
C GLN A 515 19.66 9.24 9.45
N HIS A 516 19.95 8.09 10.08
CA HIS A 516 20.22 6.84 9.37
C HIS A 516 19.02 6.41 8.50
N ILE A 517 17.80 6.48 9.05
CA ILE A 517 16.59 6.12 8.29
C ILE A 517 16.39 7.06 7.09
N TYR A 518 16.56 8.37 7.28
CA TYR A 518 16.43 9.35 6.20
C TYR A 518 17.51 9.19 5.13
N GLN A 519 18.75 8.95 5.55
CA GLN A 519 19.87 8.69 4.64
C GLN A 519 19.58 7.48 3.74
N PHE A 520 19.13 6.40 4.35
CA PHE A 520 18.74 5.18 3.64
C PHE A 520 17.57 5.44 2.66
N GLN A 521 16.55 6.18 3.08
CA GLN A 521 15.44 6.54 2.20
C GLN A 521 15.93 7.35 1.00
N ASN A 522 16.81 8.34 1.24
CA ASN A 522 17.39 9.17 0.17
C ASN A 522 18.29 8.37 -0.79
N GLU A 523 19.06 7.39 -0.28
CA GLU A 523 19.87 6.49 -1.13
C GLU A 523 19.02 5.72 -2.14
N LEU A 524 17.82 5.31 -1.74
CA LEU A 524 16.91 4.54 -2.60
C LEU A 524 16.09 5.42 -3.55
N GLU A 525 15.91 6.71 -3.24
CA GLU A 525 15.02 7.60 -3.99
C GLU A 525 15.37 7.67 -5.47
N HIS A 526 16.67 7.75 -5.81
CA HIS A 526 17.13 7.75 -7.19
C HIS A 526 16.84 6.46 -7.95
N GLN A 527 16.70 5.35 -7.24
CA GLN A 527 16.40 4.04 -7.84
C GLN A 527 14.91 3.84 -8.12
N LEU A 528 14.05 4.72 -7.59
CA LEU A 528 12.60 4.70 -7.81
C LEU A 528 12.18 5.42 -9.09
N THR A 529 13.10 6.15 -9.73
CA THR A 529 12.83 6.83 -11.01
C THR A 529 12.51 5.82 -12.11
N GLU A 530 11.95 6.27 -13.22
CA GLU A 530 11.59 5.39 -14.34
C GLU A 530 12.76 4.56 -14.89
N ASN A 531 13.99 5.07 -14.76
CA ASN A 531 15.21 4.39 -15.16
C ASN A 531 15.92 3.63 -14.04
N GLY A 532 15.38 3.69 -12.83
CA GLY A 532 15.94 3.05 -11.66
C GLY A 532 15.59 1.58 -11.53
N GLU A 533 16.42 0.84 -10.82
CA GLU A 533 16.28 -0.61 -10.59
C GLU A 533 14.99 -0.94 -9.82
N LEU A 534 14.54 -0.03 -8.94
CA LEU A 534 13.36 -0.16 -8.09
C LEU A 534 12.14 0.62 -8.64
N SER A 535 12.07 0.81 -9.95
CA SER A 535 11.00 1.60 -10.60
C SER A 535 9.61 0.95 -10.52
N HIS A 536 9.51 -0.33 -10.22
CA HIS A 536 8.22 -1.03 -10.10
C HIS A 536 7.37 -0.44 -8.95
N PRO A 537 6.04 -0.28 -9.11
CA PRO A 537 5.15 0.34 -8.11
C PRO A 537 5.27 -0.23 -6.70
N LEU A 538 5.45 -1.55 -6.56
CA LEU A 538 5.65 -2.21 -5.27
C LEU A 538 6.81 -1.57 -4.47
N PHE A 539 7.96 -1.35 -5.11
CA PHE A 539 9.13 -0.78 -4.44
C PHE A 539 8.95 0.69 -4.08
N ARG A 540 8.26 1.47 -4.92
CA ARG A 540 7.87 2.84 -4.56
C ARG A 540 7.05 2.84 -3.27
N GLY A 541 6.09 1.93 -3.15
CA GLY A 541 5.30 1.77 -1.93
C GLY A 541 6.13 1.28 -0.73
N MET A 542 7.02 0.29 -0.91
CA MET A 542 7.90 -0.22 0.15
C MET A 542 8.86 0.88 0.65
N VAL A 543 9.49 1.62 -0.25
CA VAL A 543 10.39 2.74 0.11
C VAL A 543 9.62 3.87 0.80
N GLY A 544 8.41 4.18 0.35
CA GLY A 544 7.53 5.12 1.04
C GLY A 544 7.19 4.72 2.48
N LYS A 545 7.30 3.42 2.83
CA LYS A 545 7.02 2.88 4.17
C LYS A 545 8.27 2.49 4.96
N ILE A 546 9.47 2.84 4.49
CA ILE A 546 10.76 2.51 5.15
C ILE A 546 10.72 2.84 6.63
N ARG A 547 10.25 4.05 7.01
CA ARG A 547 10.21 4.48 8.42
C ARG A 547 9.42 3.50 9.26
N LEU A 548 8.23 3.13 8.80
CA LEU A 548 7.35 2.19 9.49
C LEU A 548 8.00 0.82 9.64
N GLN A 549 8.63 0.30 8.59
CA GLN A 549 9.26 -1.02 8.59
C GLN A 549 10.49 -1.06 9.48
N VAL A 550 11.41 -0.11 9.31
CA VAL A 550 12.65 -0.04 10.09
C VAL A 550 12.37 0.18 11.58
N MET A 551 11.45 1.09 11.93
CA MET A 551 11.03 1.30 13.32
C MET A 551 10.49 0.02 13.95
N SER A 552 9.62 -0.70 13.24
CA SER A 552 9.01 -1.93 13.75
C SER A 552 10.06 -3.04 13.94
N ILE A 553 10.94 -3.25 12.97
CA ILE A 553 12.02 -4.25 13.09
C ILE A 553 12.95 -3.89 14.25
N ALA A 554 13.44 -2.64 14.31
CA ALA A 554 14.35 -2.19 15.36
C ALA A 554 13.77 -2.35 16.76
N CYS A 555 12.52 -1.92 16.96
CA CYS A 555 11.84 -2.02 18.25
C CYS A 555 11.62 -3.48 18.68
N ASN A 556 11.23 -4.37 17.75
CA ASN A 556 11.04 -5.78 18.09
C ASN A 556 12.37 -6.49 18.40
N LEU A 557 13.44 -6.19 17.64
CA LEU A 557 14.78 -6.68 17.97
C LEU A 557 15.20 -6.25 19.37
N TYR A 558 15.07 -4.96 19.66
CA TYR A 558 15.43 -4.38 20.95
C TYR A 558 14.64 -5.00 22.12
N LEU A 559 13.31 -5.03 22.00
CA LEU A 559 12.46 -5.60 23.05
C LEU A 559 12.73 -7.09 23.28
N LEU A 560 13.05 -7.82 22.22
CA LEU A 560 13.37 -9.24 22.30
C LEU A 560 14.72 -9.49 23.03
N ASP A 561 15.64 -8.54 23.01
CA ASP A 561 16.91 -8.63 23.73
C ASP A 561 16.79 -8.28 25.22
N LEU A 562 15.75 -7.56 25.62
CA LEU A 562 15.56 -7.12 26.99
C LEU A 562 15.03 -8.24 27.89
N ASP A 563 15.65 -8.44 29.07
CA ASP A 563 15.09 -9.31 30.12
C ASP A 563 13.81 -8.72 30.72
N HIS A 564 13.78 -7.39 30.83
CA HIS A 564 12.67 -6.61 31.39
C HIS A 564 12.34 -5.43 30.48
N PRO A 565 11.39 -5.58 29.53
CA PRO A 565 10.93 -4.47 28.70
C PRO A 565 10.35 -3.32 29.53
N PRO A 566 10.38 -2.07 29.01
CA PRO A 566 9.86 -0.90 29.73
C PRO A 566 8.36 -1.04 30.01
N LEU A 567 7.97 -0.74 31.26
CA LEU A 567 6.58 -0.81 31.73
C LEU A 567 5.90 0.55 31.86
N THR A 568 6.68 1.62 31.90
CA THR A 568 6.17 2.99 31.99
C THR A 568 6.80 3.87 30.92
N GLN A 569 6.18 5.01 30.63
CA GLN A 569 6.69 5.94 29.62
C GLN A 569 8.01 6.63 30.06
N ASP A 570 8.25 6.71 31.35
CA ASP A 570 9.44 7.37 31.95
C ASP A 570 10.59 6.39 32.15
N ASP A 571 10.41 5.11 31.84
CA ASP A 571 11.46 4.11 31.92
C ASP A 571 12.59 4.45 30.91
N PRO A 572 13.87 4.49 31.34
CA PRO A 572 15.01 4.72 30.45
C PRO A 572 15.07 3.74 29.27
N LEU A 573 14.60 2.51 29.45
CA LEU A 573 14.53 1.49 28.40
C LEU A 573 13.51 1.81 27.29
N THR A 574 12.78 2.92 27.38
CA THR A 574 11.99 3.42 26.24
C THR A 574 12.84 3.98 25.09
N SER A 575 14.13 4.22 25.31
CA SER A 575 15.08 4.69 24.30
C SER A 575 15.74 3.50 23.58
N VAL A 576 15.43 3.31 22.31
CA VAL A 576 16.02 2.25 21.47
C VAL A 576 17.43 2.65 21.06
N PRO A 577 18.47 1.83 21.33
CA PRO A 577 19.83 2.11 20.90
C PRO A 577 19.98 2.16 19.37
N ASP A 578 20.89 3.01 18.89
CA ASP A 578 21.10 3.27 17.45
C ASP A 578 21.50 2.02 16.66
N GLU A 579 22.19 1.07 17.30
CA GLU A 579 22.62 -0.18 16.69
C GLU A 579 21.45 -1.04 16.18
N TYR A 580 20.33 -1.10 16.92
CA TYR A 580 19.12 -1.80 16.47
C TYR A 580 18.51 -1.15 15.23
N VAL A 581 18.54 0.19 15.17
CA VAL A 581 18.02 0.94 14.03
C VAL A 581 18.92 0.76 12.81
N SER A 582 20.24 0.81 12.99
CA SER A 582 21.22 0.56 11.92
C SER A 582 21.04 -0.84 11.35
N THR A 583 20.94 -1.85 12.23
CA THR A 583 20.71 -3.25 11.81
C THR A 583 19.37 -3.42 11.10
N ALA A 584 18.28 -2.86 11.64
CA ALA A 584 16.96 -2.91 11.01
C ALA A 584 16.95 -2.24 9.63
N THR A 585 17.72 -1.18 9.46
CA THR A 585 17.88 -0.49 8.16
C THR A 585 18.57 -1.42 7.15
N GLN A 586 19.64 -2.09 7.55
CA GLN A 586 20.34 -3.05 6.70
C GLN A 586 19.47 -4.26 6.36
N MET A 587 18.75 -4.80 7.36
CA MET A 587 17.79 -5.89 7.14
C MET A 587 16.73 -5.50 6.11
N PHE A 588 16.12 -4.34 6.26
CA PHE A 588 15.07 -3.91 5.35
C PHE A 588 15.60 -3.61 3.94
N LYS A 589 16.82 -3.08 3.83
CA LYS A 589 17.53 -2.94 2.54
C LYS A 589 17.68 -4.30 1.85
N SER A 590 18.09 -5.32 2.59
CA SER A 590 18.21 -6.69 2.07
C SER A 590 16.86 -7.26 1.65
N ILE A 591 15.80 -7.04 2.42
CA ILE A 591 14.44 -7.46 2.08
C ILE A 591 13.98 -6.82 0.77
N ILE A 592 14.24 -5.52 0.53
CA ILE A 592 13.90 -4.85 -0.73
C ILE A 592 14.59 -5.53 -1.92
N TYR A 593 15.90 -5.72 -1.85
CA TYR A 593 16.65 -6.33 -2.95
C TYR A 593 16.38 -7.82 -3.12
N HIS A 594 16.14 -8.53 -2.01
CA HIS A 594 15.68 -9.91 -2.05
C HIS A 594 14.33 -10.04 -2.79
N ASN A 595 13.41 -9.11 -2.52
CA ASN A 595 12.12 -9.06 -3.22
C ASN A 595 12.27 -8.74 -4.70
N LEU A 596 13.24 -7.89 -5.06
CA LEU A 596 13.54 -7.62 -6.47
C LEU A 596 14.00 -8.90 -7.18
N ASP A 597 14.99 -9.60 -6.62
CA ASP A 597 15.52 -10.85 -7.18
C ASP A 597 14.43 -11.93 -7.25
N PHE A 598 13.64 -12.07 -6.19
CA PHE A 598 12.50 -12.98 -6.14
C PHE A 598 11.50 -12.71 -7.28
N LEU A 599 11.06 -11.45 -7.44
CA LEU A 599 10.07 -11.08 -8.44
C LEU A 599 10.61 -11.19 -9.88
N GLN A 600 11.91 -10.96 -10.07
CA GLN A 600 12.57 -11.22 -11.33
C GLN A 600 12.62 -12.72 -11.65
N THR A 601 12.94 -13.54 -10.65
CA THR A 601 12.96 -15.01 -10.80
C THR A 601 11.57 -15.59 -11.12
N TYR A 602 10.50 -15.01 -10.57
CA TYR A 602 9.12 -15.39 -10.88
C TYR A 602 8.63 -14.82 -12.23
N GLY A 603 9.35 -13.90 -12.83
CA GLY A 603 8.94 -13.23 -14.07
C GLY A 603 7.87 -12.14 -13.86
N VAL A 604 7.61 -11.74 -12.61
CA VAL A 604 6.70 -10.62 -12.30
C VAL A 604 7.32 -9.29 -12.71
N ILE A 605 8.62 -9.13 -12.46
CA ILE A 605 9.42 -7.98 -12.91
C ILE A 605 10.45 -8.51 -13.89
N SER A 606 10.52 -7.90 -15.06
CA SER A 606 11.51 -8.28 -16.06
C SER A 606 12.88 -7.71 -15.71
N ASP A 607 13.89 -8.55 -15.72
CA ASP A 607 15.28 -8.12 -15.66
C ASP A 607 15.78 -7.64 -17.05
N ASN A 608 16.96 -7.03 -17.07
CA ASN A 608 17.53 -6.51 -18.30
C ASN A 608 17.83 -7.61 -19.34
N ASP A 609 18.16 -8.83 -18.92
CA ASP A 609 18.39 -9.96 -19.83
C ASP A 609 17.09 -10.39 -20.51
N GLN A 610 15.98 -10.41 -19.78
CA GLN A 610 14.65 -10.74 -20.30
C GLN A 610 14.17 -9.65 -21.27
N ILE A 611 14.30 -8.37 -20.88
CA ILE A 611 13.92 -7.23 -21.72
C ILE A 611 14.72 -7.22 -23.02
N ALA A 612 16.04 -7.42 -22.92
CA ALA A 612 16.92 -7.48 -24.07
C ALA A 612 16.58 -8.64 -25.01
N THR A 613 16.35 -9.84 -24.47
CA THR A 613 15.97 -11.02 -25.28
C THR A 613 14.61 -10.81 -25.96
N ALA A 614 13.66 -10.18 -25.27
CA ALA A 614 12.37 -9.81 -25.86
C ALA A 614 12.53 -8.79 -26.98
N TYR A 615 13.35 -7.76 -26.80
CA TYR A 615 13.66 -6.76 -27.81
C TYR A 615 14.37 -7.37 -29.04
N GLU A 616 15.40 -8.18 -28.83
CA GLU A 616 16.17 -8.87 -29.88
C GLU A 616 15.27 -9.74 -30.79
N TYR A 617 14.16 -10.26 -30.26
CA TYR A 617 13.19 -11.01 -31.08
C TYR A 617 12.56 -10.17 -32.17
N PHE A 618 12.38 -8.86 -31.98
CA PHE A 618 11.81 -7.95 -32.97
C PHE A 618 12.86 -7.40 -33.95
N VAL A 619 14.15 -7.41 -33.59
CA VAL A 619 15.21 -6.96 -34.48
C VAL A 619 15.29 -7.86 -35.73
N GLY A 620 15.26 -7.25 -36.91
CA GLY A 620 15.15 -7.94 -38.18
C GLY A 620 13.73 -8.40 -38.54
N ARG A 621 12.73 -7.99 -37.75
CA ARG A 621 11.30 -8.26 -37.97
C ARG A 621 10.46 -7.01 -37.75
N GLU A 622 11.04 -5.84 -37.99
CA GLU A 622 10.51 -4.53 -37.62
C GLU A 622 9.13 -4.26 -38.22
N ASP A 623 8.82 -4.84 -39.37
CA ASP A 623 7.53 -4.63 -40.08
C ASP A 623 6.42 -5.59 -39.66
N LYS A 624 6.69 -6.54 -38.76
CA LYS A 624 5.72 -7.57 -38.40
C LYS A 624 5.04 -7.27 -37.06
N TRP A 625 3.73 -7.50 -37.04
CA TRP A 625 2.94 -7.52 -35.84
C TRP A 625 2.90 -8.92 -35.23
N PHE A 626 3.08 -9.03 -33.94
CA PHE A 626 3.02 -10.29 -33.19
C PHE A 626 1.99 -10.20 -32.08
N SER A 627 1.11 -11.19 -31.96
CA SER A 627 0.21 -11.28 -30.81
C SER A 627 0.96 -11.75 -29.56
N MET A 628 0.43 -11.43 -28.37
CA MET A 628 1.00 -11.89 -27.11
C MET A 628 1.11 -13.42 -27.03
N GLN A 629 0.16 -14.15 -27.60
CA GLN A 629 0.19 -15.62 -27.65
C GLN A 629 1.34 -16.14 -28.50
N GLN A 630 1.62 -15.53 -29.66
CA GLN A 630 2.75 -15.87 -30.50
C GLN A 630 4.08 -15.61 -29.80
N LEU A 631 4.21 -14.46 -29.09
CA LEU A 631 5.39 -14.10 -28.34
C LEU A 631 5.62 -15.05 -27.18
N LYS A 632 4.59 -15.35 -26.38
CA LYS A 632 4.67 -16.35 -25.31
C LYS A 632 5.09 -17.72 -25.82
N LYS A 633 4.56 -18.16 -26.96
CA LYS A 633 4.94 -19.45 -27.58
C LYS A 633 6.39 -19.45 -28.05
N ALA A 634 6.86 -18.35 -28.63
CA ALA A 634 8.21 -18.25 -29.20
C ALA A 634 9.29 -18.09 -28.12
N LEU A 635 9.07 -17.28 -27.09
CA LEU A 635 10.08 -16.85 -26.14
C LEU A 635 10.12 -17.67 -24.86
N SER A 636 9.00 -18.29 -24.42
CA SER A 636 8.97 -19.02 -23.14
C SER A 636 9.91 -20.25 -23.08
N GLN A 637 10.39 -20.73 -24.23
CA GLN A 637 11.36 -21.83 -24.32
C GLN A 637 12.79 -21.36 -24.54
N VAL A 638 13.03 -20.04 -24.58
CA VAL A 638 14.33 -19.42 -24.81
C VAL A 638 14.89 -18.88 -23.48
N ASN A 639 16.19 -19.04 -23.23
CA ASN A 639 16.84 -18.39 -22.09
C ASN A 639 16.86 -16.86 -22.30
N PRO A 640 16.63 -16.04 -21.26
CA PRO A 640 16.47 -16.41 -19.84
C PRO A 640 15.06 -16.87 -19.44
N PHE A 641 14.03 -16.68 -20.26
CA PHE A 641 12.63 -16.98 -19.88
C PHE A 641 12.41 -18.44 -19.46
N LYS A 642 13.06 -19.39 -20.15
CA LYS A 642 12.95 -20.82 -19.83
C LYS A 642 13.36 -21.16 -18.40
N LEU A 643 14.22 -20.33 -17.78
CA LEU A 643 14.72 -20.53 -16.41
C LEU A 643 13.81 -19.96 -15.34
N LEU A 644 12.77 -19.22 -15.72
CA LEU A 644 11.81 -18.63 -14.77
C LEU A 644 10.85 -19.68 -14.23
N LYS A 645 10.31 -19.45 -13.04
CA LYS A 645 9.23 -20.26 -12.49
C LYS A 645 7.93 -20.14 -13.32
N ASP A 646 7.63 -18.95 -13.85
CA ASP A 646 6.59 -18.76 -14.87
C ASP A 646 7.17 -18.09 -16.14
N PRO A 647 7.66 -18.90 -17.11
CA PRO A 647 8.21 -18.38 -18.35
C PRO A 647 7.23 -17.52 -19.17
N ARG A 648 5.93 -17.85 -19.13
CA ARG A 648 4.90 -17.13 -19.91
C ARG A 648 4.61 -15.77 -19.34
N LEU A 649 4.55 -15.67 -18.01
CA LEU A 649 4.40 -14.41 -17.30
C LEU A 649 5.62 -13.50 -17.53
N GLY A 650 6.83 -14.06 -17.46
CA GLY A 650 8.07 -13.31 -17.73
C GLY A 650 8.10 -12.71 -19.14
N VAL A 651 7.70 -13.49 -20.16
CA VAL A 651 7.56 -12.96 -21.53
C VAL A 651 6.54 -11.84 -21.61
N GLU A 652 5.36 -12.02 -21.00
CA GLU A 652 4.31 -11.01 -20.98
C GLU A 652 4.81 -9.69 -20.41
N ASN A 653 5.44 -9.75 -19.23
CA ASN A 653 5.93 -8.56 -18.54
C ASN A 653 7.06 -7.86 -19.31
N ALA A 654 7.98 -8.60 -19.91
CA ALA A 654 9.02 -8.02 -20.75
C ALA A 654 8.45 -7.30 -21.99
N ILE A 655 7.46 -7.89 -22.65
CA ILE A 655 6.78 -7.27 -23.81
C ILE A 655 5.98 -6.04 -23.36
N LEU A 656 5.27 -6.11 -22.25
CA LEU A 656 4.53 -4.96 -21.71
C LEU A 656 5.48 -3.84 -21.30
N PHE A 657 6.60 -4.15 -20.65
CA PHE A 657 7.63 -3.17 -20.33
C PHE A 657 8.13 -2.43 -21.58
N LEU A 658 8.47 -3.16 -22.65
CA LEU A 658 8.91 -2.54 -23.90
C LEU A 658 7.81 -1.68 -24.54
N ALA A 659 6.55 -2.09 -24.44
CA ALA A 659 5.43 -1.37 -25.01
C ALA A 659 5.02 -0.14 -24.19
N ASP A 660 5.11 -0.19 -22.87
CA ASP A 660 4.79 0.94 -21.98
C ASP A 660 5.87 2.04 -22.02
N ASN A 661 7.09 1.66 -22.44
CA ASN A 661 8.18 2.59 -22.72
C ASN A 661 8.27 3.01 -24.20
N ASP A 662 7.23 2.77 -24.97
CA ASP A 662 7.13 3.12 -26.41
C ASP A 662 8.28 2.55 -27.28
N ILE A 663 8.98 1.52 -26.81
CA ILE A 663 9.97 0.76 -27.59
C ILE A 663 9.26 -0.19 -28.55
N LEU A 664 8.11 -0.72 -28.14
CA LEU A 664 7.17 -1.43 -29.01
C LEU A 664 5.88 -0.63 -29.15
N LEU A 665 5.32 -0.67 -30.34
CA LEU A 665 3.98 -0.13 -30.63
C LEU A 665 2.91 -1.18 -30.34
N LYS A 666 1.76 -0.75 -29.80
CA LYS A 666 0.55 -1.56 -29.67
C LYS A 666 -0.38 -1.27 -30.85
N ASN A 667 -1.00 -2.30 -31.44
CA ASN A 667 -2.04 -2.10 -32.44
C ASN A 667 -3.31 -1.51 -31.79
N TYR A 668 -4.28 -1.11 -32.63
CA TYR A 668 -5.54 -0.49 -32.18
C TYR A 668 -6.28 -1.36 -31.13
N ASP A 669 -6.31 -2.68 -31.34
CA ASP A 669 -6.97 -3.63 -30.44
C ASP A 669 -6.13 -3.98 -29.21
N ARG A 670 -4.91 -3.42 -29.09
CA ARG A 670 -3.92 -3.72 -28.04
C ARG A 670 -3.52 -5.21 -27.93
N THR A 671 -3.77 -5.99 -28.97
CA THR A 671 -3.51 -7.43 -29.04
C THR A 671 -2.20 -7.76 -29.74
N GLY A 672 -1.67 -6.85 -30.54
CA GLY A 672 -0.45 -7.00 -31.32
C GLY A 672 0.63 -5.99 -30.94
N PHE A 673 1.88 -6.42 -31.07
CA PHE A 673 3.09 -5.65 -30.78
C PHE A 673 4.01 -5.62 -32.00
N LYS A 674 4.64 -4.48 -32.23
CA LYS A 674 5.57 -4.24 -33.35
C LYS A 674 6.69 -3.33 -32.85
N LEU A 675 7.91 -3.47 -33.42
CA LEU A 675 9.01 -2.57 -33.06
C LEU A 675 8.68 -1.13 -33.48
N ASN A 676 8.96 -0.19 -32.58
CA ASN A 676 8.81 1.24 -32.87
C ASN A 676 9.99 1.69 -33.75
N PRO A 677 9.76 2.27 -34.93
CA PRO A 677 10.83 2.75 -35.80
C PRO A 677 11.49 4.05 -35.30
N SER A 678 10.89 4.76 -34.33
CA SER A 678 11.49 5.95 -33.75
C SER A 678 12.67 5.62 -32.84
N LYS A 679 13.70 6.47 -32.87
CA LYS A 679 14.85 6.37 -31.98
C LYS A 679 14.57 7.12 -30.67
N TYR A 680 15.18 6.65 -29.59
CA TYR A 680 15.20 7.35 -28.32
C TYR A 680 15.83 8.74 -28.51
N SER A 681 15.16 9.77 -28.01
CA SER A 681 15.67 11.13 -27.89
C SER A 681 15.53 11.55 -26.44
N PRO A 682 16.61 11.84 -25.72
CA PRO A 682 16.51 12.41 -24.38
C PRO A 682 15.79 13.75 -24.48
N ILE A 683 14.78 13.94 -23.64
CA ILE A 683 14.03 15.19 -23.50
C ILE A 683 14.88 16.18 -22.72
#